data_ddb778bec7f94ed0a8d072f84c37e46f
#
_entry.id   ddb778bec7f94ed0a8d072f84c37e46f
#
_cell.length_a   1.000
_cell.length_b   1.000
_cell.length_c   1.000
_cell.angle_alpha   90.00
_cell.angle_beta   90.00
_cell.angle_gamma   90.00
#
_symmetry.space_group_name_H-M   'P 1'
#
loop_
_entity.id
_entity.type
_entity.pdbx_description
1 polymer ?
#
loop_
_entity_poly.entity_id
_entity_poly.type
_entity_poly.pdbx_seq_one_letter_code
_entity_poly.pdbx_strand_id
1 'polypeptide(L)'
;MKSLMGMKKKNTIASQTQEWYDIREKKISATNVSTIIGFNNFKTKEELLSDKIYGLDKIDNIYTKHGNKFEEIAIDILENQLDISIEDIGFGLSKKYNFLGATPDGITILNKNICLVEIKCPLKRKINGIPSLNYYCQMQTQMEVFDTEKCIFFECNIEEITKLEYKKSKDQMGYYKIKNIYWKLKESSLNIIKRDRFFYEYYIQDLKNFNKNLEIKLNQKNKKIRKRKYSEISNGTPISPKRKYQRNNNGNRVQKNEKEYFLTKGYINHYIRNDKCEVWLKYYGKKYYKDYCVDNKFSKEILNKTIEYKRSFIKKIKKICEQKNLTYIIIPYHYEYNEYLIKFTKIQMKNNIDVIINPYFFEEKMGLYSNPTVIIKNHSIKKIFPNIIVDNRDCYILINRVIKNIKYIDLGKNLSNNSINRSYILKNNFDHFVLNKNQKNINYHSYIIGNKWHYTEDKKQIESEEENDFSKLGIINFSHRETRQLIYKYNNWLKDIIYNDDKYIIFNDISYSPNYSSNEQSQWLDFKKSILEKKNDLVLIYGIGEKTKKLFNKDEIFSWKDPNFLKNIKKDKYNLGINKCNIIKNILELNNTEKLLYPLILPKETKNVLKKNDLEIFCDFETLNSFLGKENLTYLIGMSYKYKDEEIKYEYFFAKKDDSKSEKEIFDNFIDKINELEIKYDCNSIVYCWSKAEFGFLRNFNKKNNYDYSIDFIDLLEIFKKNCILIKNNIYGFGLKHYVKSMFEHDMIKLNYKLECDSGDKSIISALNYYNKNNIDEYWNLIKYNEIDCTIMLEILTYIRNYYKIN
;
A
#
# COMPACT_ATOMS: atom_id res chain seq x y z
N MET A 1 -12.34 -19.20 29.66
CA MET A 1 -13.03 -18.12 28.96
C MET A 1 -13.74 -17.14 29.87
N LYS A 2 -14.53 -17.60 30.87
CA LYS A 2 -15.16 -16.71 31.90
C LYS A 2 -14.15 -15.77 32.58
N SER A 3 -12.92 -16.25 32.87
CA SER A 3 -11.82 -15.46 33.45
C SER A 3 -11.33 -14.37 32.49
N LEU A 4 -11.25 -14.65 31.17
CA LEU A 4 -10.86 -13.71 30.14
C LEU A 4 -11.95 -12.65 29.92
N MET A 5 -13.22 -13.03 29.99
CA MET A 5 -14.37 -12.12 29.92
C MET A 5 -14.38 -11.17 31.12
N GLY A 6 -14.12 -11.69 32.33
CA GLY A 6 -13.95 -10.91 33.55
C GLY A 6 -12.77 -9.92 33.48
N MET A 7 -11.65 -10.28 32.80
CA MET A 7 -10.52 -9.37 32.58
C MET A 7 -10.86 -8.23 31.61
N LYS A 8 -11.71 -8.47 30.61
CA LYS A 8 -12.18 -7.41 29.70
C LYS A 8 -13.10 -6.43 30.43
N LYS A 9 -13.92 -6.93 31.36
CA LYS A 9 -14.83 -6.12 32.17
C LYS A 9 -14.12 -5.29 33.26
N LYS A 10 -13.00 -5.75 33.79
CA LYS A 10 -12.26 -5.09 34.89
C LYS A 10 -11.72 -3.67 34.55
N ASN A 11 -11.58 -3.33 33.28
CA ASN A 11 -11.03 -2.05 32.82
C ASN A 11 -12.09 -1.18 32.13
N THR A 12 -13.36 -1.34 32.49
CA THR A 12 -14.45 -0.59 31.88
C THR A 12 -15.14 0.31 32.93
N ILE A 13 -15.79 1.35 32.44
CA ILE A 13 -16.57 2.31 33.23
C ILE A 13 -18.03 1.95 33.05
N ALA A 14 -18.76 1.85 34.17
CA ALA A 14 -20.17 1.52 34.13
C ALA A 14 -20.97 2.51 33.26
N SER A 15 -21.86 1.98 32.42
CA SER A 15 -22.69 2.78 31.54
C SER A 15 -23.57 3.75 32.32
N GLN A 16 -23.86 4.92 31.75
CA GLN A 16 -24.73 5.96 32.28
C GLN A 16 -24.28 6.64 33.59
N THR A 17 -23.03 6.45 34.04
CA THR A 17 -22.45 7.19 35.15
C THR A 17 -21.91 8.58 34.69
N GLN A 18 -21.70 9.53 35.61
CA GLN A 18 -21.09 10.84 35.27
C GLN A 18 -19.70 10.68 34.66
N GLU A 19 -18.89 9.77 35.18
CA GLU A 19 -17.57 9.43 34.65
C GLU A 19 -17.66 8.93 33.19
N TRP A 20 -18.68 8.13 32.88
CA TRP A 20 -18.93 7.65 31.50
C TRP A 20 -19.26 8.79 30.53
N TYR A 21 -20.06 9.79 30.97
CA TYR A 21 -20.34 10.98 30.16
C TYR A 21 -19.08 11.82 29.94
N ASP A 22 -18.32 12.11 30.99
CA ASP A 22 -17.11 12.95 30.94
C ASP A 22 -16.02 12.40 30.03
N ILE A 23 -15.84 11.07 30.04
CA ILE A 23 -14.86 10.41 29.17
C ILE A 23 -15.34 10.38 27.73
N ARG A 24 -16.60 10.09 27.47
CA ARG A 24 -17.15 10.05 26.11
C ARG A 24 -17.09 11.41 25.40
N GLU A 25 -17.22 12.51 26.09
CA GLU A 25 -17.03 13.84 25.49
C GLU A 25 -15.62 14.03 24.93
N LYS A 26 -14.61 13.57 25.65
CA LYS A 26 -13.18 13.76 25.31
C LYS A 26 -12.63 12.69 24.36
N LYS A 27 -13.34 11.59 24.13
CA LYS A 27 -12.91 10.46 23.32
C LYS A 27 -13.81 10.27 22.10
N ILE A 28 -13.30 9.62 21.08
CA ILE A 28 -14.10 9.17 19.93
C ILE A 28 -14.81 7.88 20.33
N SER A 29 -16.15 7.92 20.44
CA SER A 29 -16.94 6.73 20.70
C SER A 29 -17.19 5.92 19.41
N ALA A 30 -17.49 4.63 19.55
CA ALA A 30 -17.81 3.74 18.42
C ALA A 30 -18.89 4.30 17.50
N THR A 31 -19.91 4.97 18.06
CA THR A 31 -21.00 5.62 17.31
C THR A 31 -20.55 6.84 16.51
N ASN A 32 -19.41 7.46 16.83
CA ASN A 32 -18.90 8.64 16.13
C ASN A 32 -18.08 8.28 14.89
N VAL A 33 -17.55 7.07 14.82
CA VAL A 33 -16.59 6.66 13.78
C VAL A 33 -17.17 6.81 12.39
N SER A 34 -18.39 6.35 12.16
CA SER A 34 -19.06 6.47 10.84
C SER A 34 -19.18 7.93 10.38
N THR A 35 -19.45 8.86 11.31
CA THR A 35 -19.53 10.30 11.01
C THR A 35 -18.15 10.86 10.63
N ILE A 36 -17.11 10.49 11.36
CA ILE A 36 -15.74 11.00 11.12
C ILE A 36 -15.22 10.55 9.76
N ILE A 37 -15.51 9.31 9.37
CA ILE A 37 -15.06 8.72 8.10
C ILE A 37 -16.04 8.94 6.93
N GLY A 38 -17.14 9.68 7.16
CA GLY A 38 -18.05 10.14 6.11
C GLY A 38 -19.11 9.13 5.66
N PHE A 39 -19.45 8.13 6.49
CA PHE A 39 -20.53 7.15 6.21
C PHE A 39 -21.86 7.48 6.87
N ASN A 40 -21.91 8.53 7.70
CA ASN A 40 -23.15 8.97 8.31
C ASN A 40 -23.81 10.05 7.44
N ASN A 41 -24.99 9.77 6.90
CA ASN A 41 -25.74 10.70 6.06
C ASN A 41 -26.54 11.73 6.87
N PHE A 42 -26.61 11.57 8.20
CA PHE A 42 -27.45 12.42 9.07
C PHE A 42 -26.65 13.48 9.82
N LYS A 43 -25.32 13.39 9.84
CA LYS A 43 -24.46 14.27 10.59
C LYS A 43 -23.08 14.41 9.95
N THR A 44 -22.62 15.65 9.82
CA THR A 44 -21.29 15.94 9.29
C THR A 44 -20.20 15.84 10.37
N LYS A 45 -18.96 15.77 9.94
CA LYS A 45 -17.78 15.74 10.81
C LYS A 45 -17.64 17.04 11.61
N GLU A 46 -17.97 18.15 10.99
CA GLU A 46 -17.93 19.49 11.57
C GLU A 46 -18.98 19.65 12.67
N GLU A 47 -20.21 19.20 12.45
CA GLU A 47 -21.28 19.16 13.43
C GLU A 47 -20.89 18.26 14.63
N LEU A 48 -20.35 17.07 14.38
CA LEU A 48 -19.86 16.21 15.46
C LEU A 48 -18.77 16.89 16.30
N LEU A 49 -17.83 17.58 15.63
CA LEU A 49 -16.77 18.31 16.33
C LEU A 49 -17.34 19.43 17.20
N SER A 50 -18.33 20.16 16.68
CA SER A 50 -19.05 21.20 17.43
C SER A 50 -19.76 20.63 18.67
N ASP A 51 -20.49 19.53 18.51
CA ASP A 51 -21.21 18.86 19.61
C ASP A 51 -20.24 18.44 20.72
N LYS A 52 -19.08 17.87 20.37
CA LYS A 52 -18.09 17.47 21.36
C LYS A 52 -17.42 18.64 22.11
N ILE A 53 -17.37 19.82 21.48
CA ILE A 53 -16.77 21.00 22.10
C ILE A 53 -17.77 21.76 22.97
N TYR A 54 -19.00 21.91 22.50
CA TYR A 54 -19.98 22.78 23.12
C TYR A 54 -21.04 22.05 23.93
N GLY A 55 -21.16 20.71 23.79
CA GLY A 55 -22.15 19.91 24.49
C GLY A 55 -23.54 20.30 24.02
N LEU A 56 -23.97 19.85 22.83
CA LEU A 56 -25.36 20.11 22.42
C LEU A 56 -26.32 19.19 23.16
N ASP A 57 -27.50 19.73 23.49
CA ASP A 57 -28.59 19.02 24.13
C ASP A 57 -28.93 17.76 23.32
N LYS A 58 -28.98 16.62 23.99
CA LYS A 58 -29.46 15.38 23.37
C LYS A 58 -30.93 15.56 22.99
N ILE A 59 -31.19 15.68 21.70
CA ILE A 59 -32.57 15.63 21.20
C ILE A 59 -33.08 14.20 21.43
N ASP A 60 -33.87 14.03 22.46
CA ASP A 60 -34.56 12.79 22.78
C ASP A 60 -35.65 12.57 21.73
N ASN A 61 -35.36 11.72 20.74
CA ASN A 61 -36.30 11.45 19.66
C ASN A 61 -37.08 10.14 19.92
N ILE A 62 -38.23 9.99 19.26
CA ILE A 62 -39.10 8.83 19.38
C ILE A 62 -38.41 7.49 19.07
N TYR A 63 -37.45 7.50 18.16
CA TYR A 63 -36.72 6.28 17.74
C TYR A 63 -35.73 5.82 18.82
N THR A 64 -35.05 6.74 19.50
CA THR A 64 -34.15 6.44 20.62
C THR A 64 -34.93 5.94 21.82
N LYS A 65 -36.09 6.59 22.14
CA LYS A 65 -36.95 6.16 23.22
C LYS A 65 -37.49 4.74 23.00
N HIS A 66 -37.90 4.43 21.76
CA HIS A 66 -38.35 3.08 21.39
C HIS A 66 -37.24 2.05 21.54
N GLY A 67 -36.04 2.32 21.04
CA GLY A 67 -34.86 1.44 21.18
C GLY A 67 -34.55 1.12 22.62
N ASN A 68 -34.40 2.14 23.46
CA ASN A 68 -34.10 1.99 24.89
C ASN A 68 -35.22 1.27 25.68
N LYS A 69 -36.48 1.40 25.25
CA LYS A 69 -37.59 0.70 25.86
C LYS A 69 -37.50 -0.79 25.69
N PHE A 70 -37.12 -1.27 24.50
CA PHE A 70 -37.19 -2.69 24.14
C PHE A 70 -35.81 -3.40 24.16
N GLU A 71 -34.71 -2.72 24.42
CA GLU A 71 -33.34 -3.29 24.41
C GLU A 71 -33.21 -4.46 25.39
N GLU A 72 -33.66 -4.30 26.65
CA GLU A 72 -33.58 -5.37 27.65
C GLU A 72 -34.45 -6.59 27.28
N ILE A 73 -35.62 -6.35 26.68
CA ILE A 73 -36.49 -7.42 26.18
C ILE A 73 -35.82 -8.16 25.02
N ALA A 74 -35.15 -7.44 24.16
CA ALA A 74 -34.40 -8.02 23.05
C ALA A 74 -33.20 -8.85 23.54
N ILE A 75 -32.53 -8.44 24.62
CA ILE A 75 -31.51 -9.25 25.29
C ILE A 75 -32.10 -10.58 25.75
N ASP A 76 -33.22 -10.56 26.51
CA ASP A 76 -33.89 -11.78 26.98
C ASP A 76 -34.30 -12.71 25.82
N ILE A 77 -34.81 -12.14 24.71
CA ILE A 77 -35.16 -12.93 23.51
C ILE A 77 -33.91 -13.59 22.92
N LEU A 78 -32.79 -12.86 22.81
CA LEU A 78 -31.55 -13.36 22.22
C LEU A 78 -30.90 -14.43 23.11
N GLU A 79 -30.90 -14.25 24.45
CA GLU A 79 -30.41 -15.24 25.41
C GLU A 79 -31.17 -16.56 25.29
N ASN A 80 -32.50 -16.49 25.24
CA ASN A 80 -33.36 -17.66 25.08
C ASN A 80 -33.17 -18.32 23.70
N GLN A 81 -32.99 -17.54 22.63
CA GLN A 81 -32.83 -18.07 21.25
C GLN A 81 -31.53 -18.84 21.07
N LEU A 82 -30.43 -18.41 21.71
CA LEU A 82 -29.10 -18.97 21.55
C LEU A 82 -28.66 -19.83 22.75
N ASP A 83 -29.43 -19.93 23.80
CA ASP A 83 -29.06 -20.57 25.07
C ASP A 83 -27.72 -20.04 25.61
N ILE A 84 -27.61 -18.72 25.73
CA ILE A 84 -26.43 -18.01 26.21
C ILE A 84 -26.80 -17.02 27.30
N SER A 85 -25.81 -16.58 28.06
CA SER A 85 -25.91 -15.44 28.99
C SER A 85 -25.15 -14.24 28.43
N ILE A 86 -25.77 -13.08 28.42
CA ILE A 86 -25.20 -11.80 27.98
C ILE A 86 -24.94 -10.94 29.22
N GLU A 87 -23.69 -10.53 29.38
CA GLU A 87 -23.29 -9.65 30.48
C GLU A 87 -23.06 -8.22 29.98
N ASP A 88 -23.49 -7.21 30.76
CA ASP A 88 -23.11 -5.82 30.53
C ASP A 88 -21.60 -5.65 30.75
N ILE A 89 -20.93 -4.93 29.81
CA ILE A 89 -19.49 -4.73 29.86
C ILE A 89 -19.10 -3.26 30.13
N GLY A 90 -19.99 -2.31 29.95
CA GLY A 90 -19.73 -0.88 30.12
C GLY A 90 -18.84 -0.27 29.03
N PHE A 91 -18.30 0.94 29.30
CA PHE A 91 -17.45 1.67 28.36
C PHE A 91 -15.98 1.27 28.49
N GLY A 92 -15.41 0.73 27.44
CA GLY A 92 -13.99 0.39 27.33
C GLY A 92 -13.19 1.41 26.53
N LEU A 93 -11.89 1.52 26.84
CA LEU A 93 -10.92 2.30 26.05
C LEU A 93 -9.99 1.35 25.32
N SER A 94 -9.66 1.68 24.07
CA SER A 94 -8.70 0.92 23.27
C SER A 94 -7.29 1.00 23.86
N LYS A 95 -6.67 -0.16 24.07
CA LYS A 95 -5.26 -0.23 24.49
C LYS A 95 -4.29 0.26 23.41
N LYS A 96 -4.68 0.16 22.15
CA LYS A 96 -3.87 0.56 20.98
C LYS A 96 -4.06 2.02 20.62
N TYR A 97 -5.28 2.53 20.76
CA TYR A 97 -5.66 3.89 20.37
C TYR A 97 -6.39 4.58 21.52
N ASN A 98 -5.66 5.20 22.42
CA ASN A 98 -6.17 5.78 23.67
C ASN A 98 -7.27 6.86 23.50
N PHE A 99 -7.50 7.33 22.30
CA PHE A 99 -8.58 8.27 21.94
C PHE A 99 -9.88 7.57 21.53
N LEU A 100 -9.88 6.22 21.36
CA LEU A 100 -11.06 5.44 21.00
C LEU A 100 -11.67 4.76 22.21
N GLY A 101 -12.99 4.78 22.28
CA GLY A 101 -13.76 4.04 23.27
C GLY A 101 -15.07 3.48 22.70
N ALA A 102 -15.61 2.48 23.38
CA ALA A 102 -16.84 1.82 22.95
C ALA A 102 -17.66 1.29 24.14
N THR A 103 -18.99 1.27 23.98
CA THR A 103 -19.94 0.58 24.88
C THR A 103 -20.72 -0.38 23.99
N PRO A 104 -20.43 -1.66 23.95
CA PRO A 104 -21.33 -2.69 23.39
C PRO A 104 -22.58 -2.86 24.26
N ASP A 105 -23.66 -3.38 23.70
CA ASP A 105 -24.84 -3.70 24.44
C ASP A 105 -24.67 -4.95 25.34
N GLY A 106 -23.61 -5.75 25.09
CA GLY A 106 -23.22 -6.85 25.94
C GLY A 106 -22.01 -7.63 25.46
N ILE A 107 -21.61 -8.61 26.27
CA ILE A 107 -20.58 -9.60 25.99
C ILE A 107 -21.05 -11.00 26.37
N THR A 108 -20.73 -11.99 25.55
CA THR A 108 -21.10 -13.38 25.76
C THR A 108 -20.06 -14.38 25.29
N ILE A 109 -20.32 -15.66 25.57
CA ILE A 109 -19.55 -16.77 25.02
C ILE A 109 -20.43 -17.58 24.09
N LEU A 110 -20.13 -17.57 22.80
CA LEU A 110 -20.82 -18.36 21.80
C LEU A 110 -19.84 -19.33 21.11
N ASN A 111 -20.15 -20.62 21.11
CA ASN A 111 -19.31 -21.68 20.49
C ASN A 111 -17.83 -21.56 20.91
N LYS A 112 -17.56 -21.44 22.21
CA LYS A 112 -16.22 -21.28 22.81
C LYS A 112 -15.47 -20.01 22.38
N ASN A 113 -16.14 -19.00 21.78
CA ASN A 113 -15.56 -17.71 21.46
C ASN A 113 -16.20 -16.61 22.28
N ILE A 114 -15.40 -15.63 22.69
CA ILE A 114 -15.92 -14.40 23.29
C ILE A 114 -16.48 -13.55 22.14
N CYS A 115 -17.74 -13.16 22.23
CA CYS A 115 -18.44 -12.33 21.27
C CYS A 115 -19.01 -11.09 21.97
N LEU A 116 -18.90 -9.92 21.33
CA LEU A 116 -19.67 -8.74 21.72
C LEU A 116 -21.10 -8.89 21.19
N VAL A 117 -22.01 -8.12 21.75
CA VAL A 117 -23.41 -8.07 21.34
C VAL A 117 -23.77 -6.63 21.03
N GLU A 118 -24.45 -6.43 19.90
CA GLU A 118 -25.05 -5.16 19.49
C GLU A 118 -26.52 -5.39 19.11
N ILE A 119 -27.41 -4.72 19.77
CA ILE A 119 -28.88 -4.88 19.63
C ILE A 119 -29.49 -3.64 19.00
N LYS A 120 -30.44 -3.85 18.11
CA LYS A 120 -31.21 -2.76 17.52
C LYS A 120 -32.69 -3.11 17.46
N CYS A 121 -33.53 -2.24 18.04
CA CYS A 121 -34.96 -2.35 18.03
C CYS A 121 -35.56 -1.19 17.17
N PRO A 122 -35.60 -1.31 15.83
CA PRO A 122 -36.10 -0.24 14.97
C PRO A 122 -37.62 -0.08 15.07
N LEU A 123 -38.10 1.17 15.18
CA LEU A 123 -39.54 1.47 15.22
C LEU A 123 -40.22 1.28 13.86
N LYS A 124 -39.61 1.72 12.77
CA LYS A 124 -40.22 1.75 11.42
C LYS A 124 -39.38 1.09 10.33
N ARG A 125 -38.08 0.88 10.56
CA ARG A 125 -37.19 0.33 9.56
C ARG A 125 -37.45 -1.16 9.38
N LYS A 126 -37.63 -1.60 8.13
CA LYS A 126 -37.70 -3.03 7.81
C LYS A 126 -36.41 -3.75 8.13
N ILE A 127 -36.51 -4.89 8.79
CA ILE A 127 -35.34 -5.76 9.07
C ILE A 127 -35.03 -6.55 7.81
N ASN A 128 -33.78 -6.45 7.35
CA ASN A 128 -33.29 -7.16 6.18
C ASN A 128 -32.07 -8.04 6.49
N GLY A 129 -31.73 -8.15 7.78
CA GLY A 129 -30.63 -8.96 8.26
C GLY A 129 -29.23 -8.41 7.97
N ILE A 130 -29.13 -7.19 7.45
CA ILE A 130 -27.82 -6.58 7.12
C ILE A 130 -27.70 -5.25 7.87
N PRO A 131 -26.69 -5.11 8.79
CA PRO A 131 -26.49 -3.86 9.50
C PRO A 131 -26.22 -2.71 8.51
N SER A 132 -26.72 -1.51 8.83
CA SER A 132 -26.30 -0.32 8.09
C SER A 132 -24.80 -0.08 8.23
N LEU A 133 -24.21 0.72 7.34
CA LEU A 133 -22.79 1.09 7.44
C LEU A 133 -22.45 1.74 8.79
N ASN A 134 -23.37 2.51 9.38
CA ASN A 134 -23.18 3.10 10.70
C ASN A 134 -23.00 2.03 11.78
N TYR A 135 -23.86 1.02 11.78
CA TYR A 135 -23.79 -0.09 12.75
C TYR A 135 -22.57 -0.99 12.48
N TYR A 136 -22.22 -1.19 11.19
CA TYR A 136 -21.01 -1.92 10.86
C TYR A 136 -19.76 -1.23 11.43
N CYS A 137 -19.62 0.09 11.22
CA CYS A 137 -18.51 0.88 11.78
C CYS A 137 -18.51 0.86 13.32
N GLN A 138 -19.67 0.92 13.94
CA GLN A 138 -19.82 0.83 15.39
C GLN A 138 -19.28 -0.51 15.92
N MET A 139 -19.74 -1.63 15.36
CA MET A 139 -19.31 -2.98 15.77
C MET A 139 -17.82 -3.22 15.50
N GLN A 140 -17.25 -2.75 14.37
CA GLN A 140 -15.82 -2.84 14.11
C GLN A 140 -15.02 -2.07 15.16
N THR A 141 -15.51 -0.91 15.61
CA THR A 141 -14.88 -0.14 16.68
C THR A 141 -14.98 -0.84 18.02
N GLN A 142 -16.11 -1.43 18.35
CA GLN A 142 -16.28 -2.20 19.57
C GLN A 142 -15.30 -3.39 19.60
N MET A 143 -15.18 -4.14 18.50
CA MET A 143 -14.26 -5.27 18.40
C MET A 143 -12.78 -4.84 18.49
N GLU A 144 -12.41 -3.67 17.96
CA GLU A 144 -11.06 -3.10 18.10
C GLU A 144 -10.76 -2.69 19.55
N VAL A 145 -11.71 -2.05 20.22
CA VAL A 145 -11.57 -1.58 21.62
C VAL A 145 -11.42 -2.76 22.58
N PHE A 146 -12.27 -3.78 22.43
CA PHE A 146 -12.30 -4.94 23.32
C PHE A 146 -11.41 -6.12 22.87
N ASP A 147 -10.72 -5.97 21.73
CA ASP A 147 -9.88 -7.02 21.14
C ASP A 147 -10.62 -8.36 21.02
N THR A 148 -11.75 -8.34 20.32
CA THR A 148 -12.60 -9.51 20.05
C THR A 148 -12.74 -9.73 18.56
N GLU A 149 -12.95 -10.98 18.12
CA GLU A 149 -13.00 -11.35 16.71
C GLU A 149 -14.44 -11.39 16.14
N LYS A 150 -15.45 -11.34 17.01
CA LYS A 150 -16.86 -11.49 16.61
C LYS A 150 -17.76 -10.56 17.41
N CYS A 151 -18.79 -10.06 16.72
CA CYS A 151 -19.89 -9.34 17.31
C CYS A 151 -21.21 -9.97 16.83
N ILE A 152 -22.12 -10.30 17.75
CA ILE A 152 -23.47 -10.72 17.45
C ILE A 152 -24.29 -9.46 17.19
N PHE A 153 -24.83 -9.34 15.99
CA PHE A 153 -25.75 -8.27 15.62
C PHE A 153 -27.17 -8.82 15.61
N PHE A 154 -28.00 -8.36 16.54
CA PHE A 154 -29.37 -8.76 16.66
C PHE A 154 -30.31 -7.59 16.42
N GLU A 155 -31.17 -7.72 15.43
CA GLU A 155 -32.24 -6.77 15.14
C GLU A 155 -33.60 -7.41 15.41
N CYS A 156 -34.48 -6.72 16.12
CA CYS A 156 -35.82 -7.20 16.36
C CYS A 156 -36.85 -6.07 16.35
N ASN A 157 -37.97 -6.33 15.72
CA ASN A 157 -39.13 -5.45 15.74
C ASN A 157 -40.09 -5.95 16.80
N ILE A 158 -40.20 -5.20 17.91
CA ILE A 158 -41.01 -5.53 19.07
C ILE A 158 -42.10 -4.45 19.18
N GLU A 159 -43.32 -4.88 19.35
CA GLU A 159 -44.41 -3.96 19.65
C GLU A 159 -44.98 -4.21 21.04
N GLU A 160 -45.44 -3.15 21.68
CA GLU A 160 -46.17 -3.24 22.93
C GLU A 160 -47.60 -3.63 22.62
N ILE A 161 -48.13 -4.60 23.39
CA ILE A 161 -49.47 -5.12 23.26
C ILE A 161 -50.25 -4.97 24.57
N THR A 162 -51.54 -5.10 24.51
CA THR A 162 -52.40 -5.07 25.71
C THR A 162 -52.35 -6.40 26.46
N LYS A 163 -52.62 -6.35 27.76
CA LYS A 163 -52.78 -7.56 28.60
C LYS A 163 -53.84 -8.51 28.05
N LEU A 164 -54.87 -7.96 27.39
CA LEU A 164 -55.95 -8.74 26.78
C LEU A 164 -55.47 -9.52 25.57
N GLU A 165 -54.65 -8.92 24.71
CA GLU A 165 -54.02 -9.56 23.53
C GLU A 165 -53.10 -10.67 24.00
N TYR A 166 -52.23 -10.41 24.99
CA TYR A 166 -51.34 -11.42 25.58
C TYR A 166 -52.08 -12.63 26.13
N LYS A 167 -53.31 -12.43 26.73
CA LYS A 167 -54.11 -13.55 27.23
C LYS A 167 -54.75 -14.39 26.12
N LYS A 168 -54.99 -13.83 24.93
CA LYS A 168 -55.59 -14.51 23.78
C LYS A 168 -54.62 -15.45 23.04
N SER A 169 -53.37 -15.09 22.98
CA SER A 169 -52.32 -15.89 22.37
C SER A 169 -51.00 -15.59 23.06
N LYS A 170 -50.14 -16.62 23.20
CA LYS A 170 -48.80 -16.46 23.78
C LYS A 170 -47.71 -16.67 22.75
N ASP A 171 -48.05 -16.90 21.49
CA ASP A 171 -47.09 -17.15 20.42
C ASP A 171 -46.29 -15.88 20.13
N GLN A 172 -44.95 -15.98 20.24
CA GLN A 172 -44.01 -14.89 20.09
C GLN A 172 -44.30 -13.64 20.96
N MET A 173 -44.94 -13.84 22.11
CA MET A 173 -45.35 -12.81 23.03
C MET A 173 -44.75 -13.08 24.43
N GLY A 174 -44.51 -12.00 25.17
CA GLY A 174 -44.03 -12.09 26.55
C GLY A 174 -44.51 -10.95 27.43
N TYR A 175 -44.20 -11.07 28.72
CA TYR A 175 -44.40 -10.03 29.70
C TYR A 175 -43.10 -9.72 30.43
N TYR A 176 -42.65 -8.48 30.27
CA TYR A 176 -41.45 -8.01 30.94
C TYR A 176 -41.82 -7.32 32.26
N LYS A 177 -41.60 -8.03 33.36
CA LYS A 177 -42.11 -7.65 34.70
C LYS A 177 -41.48 -6.31 35.18
N ILE A 178 -40.21 -6.06 34.95
CA ILE A 178 -39.50 -4.89 35.47
C ILE A 178 -40.12 -3.57 34.96
N LYS A 179 -40.50 -3.51 33.69
CA LYS A 179 -41.11 -2.33 33.06
C LYS A 179 -42.60 -2.44 32.88
N ASN A 180 -43.23 -3.54 33.35
CA ASN A 180 -44.67 -3.84 33.22
C ASN A 180 -45.16 -3.77 31.75
N ILE A 181 -44.40 -4.36 30.80
CA ILE A 181 -44.65 -4.30 29.37
C ILE A 181 -45.07 -5.69 28.86
N TYR A 182 -46.27 -5.77 28.23
CA TYR A 182 -46.66 -6.91 27.40
C TYR A 182 -46.16 -6.64 25.98
N TRP A 183 -45.46 -7.59 25.38
CA TRP A 183 -44.81 -7.39 24.09
C TRP A 183 -45.07 -8.55 23.14
N LYS A 184 -44.93 -8.24 21.84
CA LYS A 184 -44.97 -9.20 20.74
C LYS A 184 -43.78 -8.98 19.81
N LEU A 185 -43.05 -10.07 19.52
CA LEU A 185 -42.00 -10.07 18.50
C LEU A 185 -42.64 -10.23 17.10
N LYS A 186 -42.46 -9.26 16.23
CA LYS A 186 -42.97 -9.29 14.85
C LYS A 186 -41.96 -9.91 13.89
N GLU A 187 -40.71 -9.51 13.99
CA GLU A 187 -39.65 -9.92 13.08
C GLU A 187 -38.33 -9.81 13.83
N SER A 188 -37.41 -10.74 13.57
CA SER A 188 -36.04 -10.65 14.09
C SER A 188 -35.02 -11.16 13.07
N SER A 189 -33.79 -10.71 13.21
CA SER A 189 -32.65 -11.18 12.44
C SER A 189 -31.40 -11.22 13.29
N LEU A 190 -30.65 -12.30 13.18
CA LEU A 190 -29.39 -12.52 13.88
C LEU A 190 -28.25 -12.71 12.87
N ASN A 191 -27.17 -11.97 13.05
CA ASN A 191 -25.96 -12.10 12.24
C ASN A 191 -24.72 -12.04 13.11
N ILE A 192 -23.68 -12.80 12.75
CA ILE A 192 -22.38 -12.75 13.39
C ILE A 192 -21.43 -11.96 12.48
N ILE A 193 -21.06 -10.78 12.94
CA ILE A 193 -20.11 -9.90 12.23
C ILE A 193 -18.71 -10.23 12.69
N LYS A 194 -17.80 -10.51 11.73
CA LYS A 194 -16.39 -10.77 11.99
C LYS A 194 -15.62 -9.44 12.03
N ARG A 195 -14.54 -9.41 12.85
CA ARG A 195 -13.65 -8.26 12.94
C ARG A 195 -12.89 -8.05 11.64
N ASP A 196 -12.92 -6.82 11.17
CA ASP A 196 -12.16 -6.31 10.03
C ASP A 196 -10.91 -5.59 10.52
N ARG A 197 -9.76 -6.26 10.49
CA ARG A 197 -8.49 -5.68 10.97
C ARG A 197 -7.98 -4.55 10.07
N PHE A 198 -8.31 -4.56 8.78
CA PHE A 198 -7.93 -3.53 7.81
C PHE A 198 -8.78 -2.27 7.92
N PHE A 199 -9.96 -2.34 8.54
CA PHE A 199 -10.82 -1.18 8.75
C PHE A 199 -10.04 -0.02 9.41
N TYR A 200 -9.27 -0.31 10.46
CA TYR A 200 -8.47 0.68 11.15
C TYR A 200 -7.20 1.06 10.40
N GLU A 201 -6.56 0.17 9.68
CA GLU A 201 -5.40 0.51 8.84
C GLU A 201 -5.77 1.57 7.80
N TYR A 202 -6.97 1.47 7.24
CA TYR A 202 -7.45 2.40 6.23
C TYR A 202 -7.95 3.73 6.82
N TYR A 203 -8.69 3.71 7.93
CA TYR A 203 -9.37 4.91 8.47
C TYR A 203 -8.67 5.56 9.66
N ILE A 204 -7.63 4.95 10.21
CA ILE A 204 -6.99 5.42 11.45
C ILE A 204 -6.46 6.85 11.33
N GLN A 205 -6.00 7.28 10.16
CA GLN A 205 -5.48 8.62 9.97
C GLN A 205 -6.59 9.68 10.07
N ASP A 206 -7.79 9.38 9.57
CA ASP A 206 -8.94 10.28 9.71
C ASP A 206 -9.35 10.45 11.15
N LEU A 207 -9.33 9.35 11.92
CA LEU A 207 -9.65 9.36 13.36
C LEU A 207 -8.58 10.13 14.15
N LYS A 208 -7.29 9.94 13.86
CA LYS A 208 -6.20 10.71 14.49
C LYS A 208 -6.29 12.19 14.19
N ASN A 209 -6.57 12.56 12.94
CA ASN A 209 -6.71 13.96 12.53
C ASN A 209 -7.92 14.62 13.24
N PHE A 210 -9.03 13.90 13.35
CA PHE A 210 -10.19 14.39 14.09
C PHE A 210 -9.87 14.57 15.58
N ASN A 211 -9.22 13.59 16.20
CA ASN A 211 -8.82 13.68 17.61
C ASN A 211 -7.87 14.85 17.88
N LYS A 212 -6.87 15.05 17.04
CA LYS A 212 -5.95 16.20 17.13
C LYS A 212 -6.70 17.53 17.07
N ASN A 213 -7.65 17.65 16.14
CA ASN A 213 -8.49 18.86 16.03
C ASN A 213 -9.39 19.06 17.24
N LEU A 214 -9.95 17.98 17.79
CA LEU A 214 -10.76 18.01 19.01
C LEU A 214 -9.93 18.49 20.21
N GLU A 215 -8.73 17.93 20.42
CA GLU A 215 -7.82 18.32 21.51
C GLU A 215 -7.40 19.79 21.41
N ILE A 216 -7.04 20.26 20.23
CA ILE A 216 -6.68 21.68 20.00
C ILE A 216 -7.83 22.60 20.39
N LYS A 217 -9.05 22.31 19.94
CA LYS A 217 -10.23 23.16 20.21
C LYS A 217 -10.69 23.09 21.66
N LEU A 218 -10.62 21.93 22.31
CA LEU A 218 -10.88 21.79 23.75
C LEU A 218 -9.87 22.57 24.57
N ASN A 219 -8.58 22.53 24.21
CA ASN A 219 -7.56 23.33 24.87
C ASN A 219 -7.76 24.84 24.69
N GLN A 220 -8.20 25.27 23.50
CA GLN A 220 -8.56 26.68 23.24
C GLN A 220 -9.77 27.14 24.08
N LYS A 221 -10.82 26.30 24.19
CA LYS A 221 -11.98 26.54 25.06
C LYS A 221 -11.53 26.67 26.53
N ASN A 222 -10.71 25.75 27.01
CA ASN A 222 -10.20 25.75 28.38
C ASN A 222 -9.30 26.97 28.67
N LYS A 223 -8.48 27.42 27.70
CA LYS A 223 -7.69 28.68 27.82
C LYS A 223 -8.59 29.90 27.89
N LYS A 224 -9.68 29.95 27.11
CA LYS A 224 -10.66 31.05 27.19
C LYS A 224 -11.40 31.07 28.55
N ILE A 225 -11.74 29.90 29.09
CA ILE A 225 -12.36 29.76 30.42
C ILE A 225 -11.36 30.13 31.52
N ARG A 226 -10.10 29.69 31.41
CA ARG A 226 -9.03 30.08 32.35
C ARG A 226 -8.75 31.58 32.31
N LYS A 227 -8.70 32.21 31.13
CA LYS A 227 -8.58 33.68 31.04
C LYS A 227 -9.74 34.43 31.71
N ARG A 228 -10.95 33.87 31.74
CA ARG A 228 -12.10 34.39 32.49
C ARG A 228 -12.02 34.10 34.00
N LYS A 229 -11.37 33.00 34.42
CA LYS A 229 -11.14 32.64 35.82
C LYS A 229 -9.84 33.18 36.42
N TYR A 230 -8.83 33.58 35.60
CA TYR A 230 -7.58 34.21 36.10
C TYR A 230 -7.71 35.69 36.51
N SER A 231 -8.94 36.23 36.44
CA SER A 231 -9.27 37.44 37.24
C SER A 231 -9.64 37.08 38.69
N GLU A 232 -9.74 35.82 39.05
CA GLU A 232 -10.03 35.32 40.40
C GLU A 232 -9.19 34.10 40.70
N ILE A 233 -8.24 34.25 41.67
CA ILE A 233 -7.49 33.20 42.39
C ILE A 233 -6.22 32.59 41.76
N SER A 234 -5.13 32.91 42.45
CA SER A 234 -3.83 32.25 42.44
C SER A 234 -3.74 31.07 43.40
N ASN A 235 -2.86 30.11 43.05
CA ASN A 235 -2.14 29.10 43.86
C ASN A 235 -2.50 27.63 43.77
N GLY A 236 -1.44 26.81 43.52
CA GLY A 236 -1.34 25.38 43.85
C GLY A 236 -0.74 24.46 42.79
N THR A 237 0.43 23.96 43.03
CA THR A 237 1.34 23.13 42.19
C THR A 237 1.05 21.59 42.25
N PRO A 238 1.78 20.72 41.50
CA PRO A 238 1.32 19.45 40.97
C PRO A 238 1.97 18.20 41.56
N ILE A 239 1.43 17.01 41.24
CA ILE A 239 2.12 15.73 41.49
C ILE A 239 1.78 14.70 40.37
N SER A 240 2.82 14.03 39.84
CA SER A 240 2.77 12.84 38.97
C SER A 240 3.03 11.56 39.77
N PRO A 241 2.70 10.36 39.33
CA PRO A 241 3.76 9.42 39.01
C PRO A 241 3.53 8.38 37.87
N LYS A 242 4.65 7.87 37.39
CA LYS A 242 4.81 6.79 36.42
C LYS A 242 4.68 5.38 37.04
N ARG A 243 4.26 4.38 36.27
CA ARG A 243 4.73 3.00 36.42
C ARG A 243 4.61 2.16 35.12
N LYS A 244 5.65 1.33 34.91
CA LYS A 244 5.84 0.33 33.84
C LYS A 244 5.24 -1.02 34.23
N TYR A 245 4.81 -1.83 33.23
CA TYR A 245 4.76 -3.28 33.38
C TYR A 245 5.09 -4.06 32.08
N GLN A 246 5.66 -5.26 32.29
CA GLN A 246 6.29 -6.16 31.32
C GLN A 246 5.32 -7.17 30.70
N ARG A 247 5.76 -7.73 29.55
CA ARG A 247 5.13 -8.83 28.81
C ARG A 247 5.34 -10.20 29.46
N ASN A 248 4.40 -11.11 29.25
CA ASN A 248 4.66 -12.55 29.21
C ASN A 248 3.86 -13.24 28.08
N ASN A 249 4.57 -14.08 27.33
CA ASN A 249 4.06 -14.95 26.28
C ASN A 249 3.61 -16.30 26.88
N ASN A 250 2.54 -16.88 26.36
CA ASN A 250 2.42 -18.34 26.26
C ASN A 250 1.44 -18.71 25.14
N GLY A 251 1.90 -19.61 24.27
CA GLY A 251 1.16 -20.10 23.11
C GLY A 251 0.26 -21.30 23.45
N ASN A 252 -0.76 -21.48 22.64
CA ASN A 252 -1.47 -22.76 22.51
C ASN A 252 -1.93 -22.98 21.07
N ARG A 253 -1.75 -24.24 20.63
CA ARG A 253 -2.04 -24.79 19.31
C ARG A 253 -3.53 -24.70 18.97
N VAL A 254 -3.84 -24.27 17.75
CA VAL A 254 -5.19 -24.27 17.18
C VAL A 254 -5.27 -25.36 16.10
N GLN A 255 -6.33 -26.15 16.19
CA GLN A 255 -6.73 -27.20 15.24
C GLN A 255 -6.98 -26.60 13.84
N LYS A 256 -6.61 -27.39 12.81
CA LYS A 256 -6.89 -27.12 11.40
C LYS A 256 -8.40 -27.01 11.17
N ASN A 257 -8.88 -25.79 10.93
CA ASN A 257 -10.09 -25.56 10.14
C ASN A 257 -9.67 -25.44 8.68
N GLU A 258 -10.35 -26.12 7.77
CA GLU A 258 -10.21 -25.95 6.32
C GLU A 258 -10.33 -24.46 6.02
N LYS A 259 -9.24 -23.85 5.55
CA LYS A 259 -9.25 -22.44 5.16
C LYS A 259 -10.08 -22.33 3.88
N GLU A 260 -11.25 -21.71 3.97
CA GLU A 260 -11.97 -21.26 2.80
C GLU A 260 -11.05 -20.38 1.95
N TYR A 261 -10.86 -20.78 0.72
CA TYR A 261 -9.97 -20.14 -0.22
C TYR A 261 -10.76 -19.29 -1.20
N PHE A 262 -10.39 -18.01 -1.33
CA PHE A 262 -10.98 -17.07 -2.28
C PHE A 262 -9.95 -16.57 -3.28
N LEU A 263 -10.26 -16.71 -4.55
CA LEU A 263 -9.45 -16.23 -5.65
C LEU A 263 -9.65 -14.72 -5.85
N THR A 264 -8.60 -13.94 -5.67
CA THR A 264 -8.61 -12.48 -5.85
C THR A 264 -7.69 -12.04 -6.98
N LYS A 265 -7.92 -10.83 -7.52
CA LYS A 265 -7.01 -10.20 -8.50
C LYS A 265 -5.63 -9.82 -7.94
N GLY A 266 -5.44 -9.91 -6.62
CA GLY A 266 -4.23 -9.43 -5.93
C GLY A 266 -2.93 -10.11 -6.40
N TYR A 267 -3.00 -11.39 -6.75
CA TYR A 267 -1.83 -12.17 -7.15
C TYR A 267 -1.63 -12.26 -8.67
N ILE A 268 -2.43 -11.56 -9.48
CA ILE A 268 -2.31 -11.59 -10.96
C ILE A 268 -0.92 -11.16 -11.44
N ASN A 269 -0.29 -10.17 -10.78
CA ASN A 269 1.07 -9.74 -11.12
C ASN A 269 2.08 -10.87 -10.93
N HIS A 270 1.99 -11.60 -9.82
CA HIS A 270 2.86 -12.73 -9.51
C HIS A 270 2.60 -13.90 -10.47
N TYR A 271 1.34 -14.12 -10.88
CA TYR A 271 0.98 -15.09 -11.90
C TYR A 271 1.62 -14.76 -13.26
N ILE A 272 1.51 -13.51 -13.72
CA ILE A 272 2.11 -13.05 -14.98
C ILE A 272 3.63 -13.26 -15.00
N ARG A 273 4.27 -13.00 -13.86
CA ARG A 273 5.71 -13.16 -13.67
C ARG A 273 6.11 -14.58 -13.32
N ASN A 274 5.14 -15.47 -13.09
CA ASN A 274 5.31 -16.82 -12.59
C ASN A 274 6.15 -16.89 -11.31
N ASP A 275 5.90 -16.00 -10.37
CA ASP A 275 6.59 -15.94 -9.07
C ASP A 275 5.78 -16.68 -7.99
N LYS A 276 5.82 -18.03 -8.03
CA LYS A 276 5.18 -18.88 -7.02
C LYS A 276 5.80 -18.70 -5.64
N CYS A 277 7.11 -18.48 -5.59
CA CYS A 277 7.85 -18.30 -4.33
C CYS A 277 7.29 -17.12 -3.53
N GLU A 278 7.11 -15.96 -4.13
CA GLU A 278 6.57 -14.77 -3.47
C GLU A 278 5.17 -15.02 -2.89
N VAL A 279 4.30 -15.69 -3.67
CA VAL A 279 2.94 -16.00 -3.20
C VAL A 279 2.96 -17.02 -2.07
N TRP A 280 3.79 -18.06 -2.18
CA TRP A 280 3.96 -19.04 -1.11
C TRP A 280 4.47 -18.39 0.18
N LEU A 281 5.46 -17.50 0.09
CA LEU A 281 5.98 -16.76 1.24
C LEU A 281 4.93 -15.84 1.89
N LYS A 282 4.01 -15.27 1.12
CA LYS A 282 2.88 -14.51 1.68
C LYS A 282 1.93 -15.37 2.51
N TYR A 283 1.71 -16.63 2.12
CA TYR A 283 0.84 -17.56 2.85
C TYR A 283 1.55 -18.24 4.01
N TYR A 284 2.76 -18.70 3.81
CA TYR A 284 3.46 -19.61 4.70
C TYR A 284 4.75 -19.05 5.29
N GLY A 285 5.31 -17.98 4.72
CA GLY A 285 6.62 -17.45 5.12
C GLY A 285 6.69 -17.08 6.60
N LYS A 286 5.68 -16.41 7.14
CA LYS A 286 5.64 -16.06 8.57
C LYS A 286 5.50 -17.28 9.50
N LYS A 287 4.96 -18.38 9.00
CA LYS A 287 4.87 -19.65 9.74
C LYS A 287 6.23 -20.33 9.88
N TYR A 288 7.03 -20.32 8.80
CA TYR A 288 8.26 -21.10 8.71
C TYR A 288 9.56 -20.29 8.77
N TYR A 289 9.52 -19.00 8.37
CA TYR A 289 10.68 -18.15 8.14
C TYR A 289 10.49 -16.73 8.70
N LYS A 290 9.81 -16.61 9.85
CA LYS A 290 9.42 -15.32 10.45
C LYS A 290 10.60 -14.34 10.60
N ASP A 291 11.77 -14.85 10.97
CA ASP A 291 12.97 -14.04 11.24
C ASP A 291 13.57 -13.41 9.97
N TYR A 292 13.20 -13.91 8.81
CA TYR A 292 13.61 -13.38 7.50
C TYR A 292 12.62 -12.37 6.90
N CYS A 293 11.51 -12.10 7.60
CA CYS A 293 10.49 -11.15 7.16
C CYS A 293 10.87 -9.75 7.61
N VAL A 294 11.34 -8.91 6.69
CA VAL A 294 11.73 -7.54 6.98
C VAL A 294 10.61 -6.56 6.65
N ASP A 295 10.28 -5.67 7.59
CA ASP A 295 9.32 -4.58 7.37
C ASP A 295 9.87 -3.60 6.32
N ASN A 296 9.22 -3.54 5.16
CA ASN A 296 9.62 -2.66 4.08
C ASN A 296 8.92 -1.29 4.21
N LYS A 297 9.66 -0.27 4.66
CA LYS A 297 9.17 1.11 4.82
C LYS A 297 8.67 1.70 3.49
N PHE A 298 9.34 1.40 2.37
CA PHE A 298 8.97 1.89 1.05
C PHE A 298 7.63 1.31 0.57
N SER A 299 7.39 0.02 0.79
CA SER A 299 6.09 -0.61 0.48
C SER A 299 4.96 0.00 1.31
N LYS A 300 5.22 0.39 2.56
CA LYS A 300 4.24 1.11 3.39
C LYS A 300 3.93 2.50 2.84
N GLU A 301 4.93 3.22 2.34
CA GLU A 301 4.73 4.54 1.77
C GLU A 301 3.96 4.48 0.44
N ILE A 302 4.28 3.50 -0.42
CA ILE A 302 3.49 3.20 -1.63
C ILE A 302 2.03 2.93 -1.27
N LEU A 303 1.77 2.16 -0.22
CA LEU A 303 0.41 1.88 0.24
C LEU A 303 -0.30 3.16 0.71
N ASN A 304 0.35 3.99 1.50
CA ASN A 304 -0.18 5.27 1.98
C ASN A 304 -0.57 6.18 0.81
N LYS A 305 0.32 6.34 -0.17
CA LYS A 305 0.06 7.12 -1.38
C LYS A 305 -1.08 6.52 -2.22
N THR A 306 -1.13 5.19 -2.32
CA THR A 306 -2.25 4.49 -2.98
C THR A 306 -3.59 4.84 -2.34
N ILE A 307 -3.66 4.86 -1.02
CA ILE A 307 -4.85 5.22 -0.24
C ILE A 307 -5.21 6.69 -0.48
N GLU A 308 -4.23 7.58 -0.44
CA GLU A 308 -4.40 9.02 -0.68
C GLU A 308 -5.00 9.31 -2.06
N TYR A 309 -4.41 8.74 -3.11
CA TYR A 309 -4.91 8.86 -4.49
C TYR A 309 -6.33 8.28 -4.64
N LYS A 310 -6.61 7.16 -3.98
CA LYS A 310 -7.96 6.59 -3.99
C LYS A 310 -8.98 7.52 -3.33
N ARG A 311 -8.63 8.16 -2.24
CA ARG A 311 -9.47 9.15 -1.54
C ARG A 311 -9.73 10.38 -2.42
N SER A 312 -8.72 10.90 -3.10
CA SER A 312 -8.84 12.02 -4.04
C SER A 312 -9.83 11.70 -5.15
N PHE A 313 -9.70 10.51 -5.76
CA PHE A 313 -10.62 10.04 -6.79
C PHE A 313 -12.08 9.92 -6.28
N ILE A 314 -12.27 9.33 -5.10
CA ILE A 314 -13.60 9.20 -4.48
C ILE A 314 -14.21 10.58 -4.22
N LYS A 315 -13.42 11.54 -3.72
CA LYS A 315 -13.86 12.92 -3.48
C LYS A 315 -14.32 13.59 -4.77
N LYS A 316 -13.59 13.40 -5.88
CA LYS A 316 -13.96 13.96 -7.20
C LYS A 316 -15.27 13.33 -7.72
N ILE A 317 -15.42 12.00 -7.68
CA ILE A 317 -16.69 11.33 -8.08
C ILE A 317 -17.85 11.79 -7.21
N LYS A 318 -17.67 11.85 -5.90
CA LYS A 318 -18.72 12.33 -4.99
C LYS A 318 -19.20 13.72 -5.37
N LYS A 319 -18.28 14.68 -5.59
CA LYS A 319 -18.62 16.05 -6.02
C LYS A 319 -19.43 16.07 -7.31
N ILE A 320 -19.06 15.25 -8.30
CA ILE A 320 -19.79 15.16 -9.59
C ILE A 320 -21.18 14.56 -9.37
N CYS A 321 -21.31 13.53 -8.55
CA CYS A 321 -22.64 12.94 -8.24
C CYS A 321 -23.57 13.97 -7.59
N GLU A 322 -23.07 14.75 -6.63
CA GLU A 322 -23.83 15.84 -5.98
C GLU A 322 -24.25 16.91 -7.00
N GLN A 323 -23.34 17.36 -7.86
CA GLN A 323 -23.61 18.37 -8.89
C GLN A 323 -24.60 17.91 -9.97
N LYS A 324 -24.63 16.59 -10.27
CA LYS A 324 -25.48 16.01 -11.32
C LYS A 324 -26.75 15.32 -10.77
N ASN A 325 -27.04 15.46 -9.48
CA ASN A 325 -28.13 14.83 -8.76
C ASN A 325 -28.21 13.31 -8.99
N LEU A 326 -27.05 12.63 -8.90
CA LEU A 326 -26.97 11.19 -8.98
C LEU A 326 -26.99 10.56 -7.58
N THR A 327 -27.71 9.48 -7.43
CA THR A 327 -27.66 8.67 -6.20
C THR A 327 -26.31 7.94 -6.12
N TYR A 328 -25.65 8.02 -4.97
CA TYR A 328 -24.37 7.33 -4.79
C TYR A 328 -24.24 6.72 -3.40
N ILE A 329 -23.41 5.69 -3.30
CA ILE A 329 -22.99 5.11 -2.03
C ILE A 329 -21.51 4.76 -2.05
N ILE A 330 -20.85 5.00 -0.92
CA ILE A 330 -19.44 4.62 -0.71
C ILE A 330 -19.43 3.45 0.26
N ILE A 331 -18.91 2.29 -0.19
CA ILE A 331 -18.77 1.10 0.64
C ILE A 331 -17.36 1.12 1.26
N PRO A 332 -17.20 0.75 2.56
CA PRO A 332 -15.90 0.68 3.20
C PRO A 332 -14.91 -0.17 2.40
N TYR A 333 -13.66 0.30 2.28
CA TYR A 333 -12.65 -0.46 1.58
C TYR A 333 -12.10 -1.60 2.45
N HIS A 334 -12.03 -2.80 1.87
CA HIS A 334 -11.57 -4.01 2.53
C HIS A 334 -10.75 -4.88 1.56
N TYR A 335 -9.67 -5.51 2.03
CA TYR A 335 -8.79 -6.34 1.19
C TYR A 335 -9.20 -7.81 1.13
N GLU A 336 -9.80 -8.33 2.20
CA GLU A 336 -10.15 -9.74 2.34
C GLU A 336 -11.61 -9.99 2.00
N TYR A 337 -11.98 -11.27 1.86
CA TYR A 337 -13.36 -11.67 1.67
C TYR A 337 -14.24 -11.19 2.83
N ASN A 338 -15.35 -10.52 2.47
CA ASN A 338 -16.29 -10.00 3.44
C ASN A 338 -17.72 -10.22 2.93
N GLU A 339 -18.39 -11.22 3.46
CA GLU A 339 -19.73 -11.63 3.06
C GLU A 339 -20.77 -10.50 3.25
N TYR A 340 -20.62 -9.74 4.34
CA TYR A 340 -21.48 -8.59 4.61
C TYR A 340 -21.41 -7.55 3.49
N LEU A 341 -20.20 -7.15 3.07
CA LEU A 341 -20.01 -6.14 2.03
C LEU A 341 -20.53 -6.61 0.66
N ILE A 342 -20.44 -7.92 0.38
CA ILE A 342 -21.00 -8.53 -0.82
C ILE A 342 -22.53 -8.44 -0.81
N LYS A 343 -23.19 -8.84 0.29
CA LYS A 343 -24.64 -8.74 0.47
C LYS A 343 -25.11 -7.30 0.40
N PHE A 344 -24.39 -6.39 1.05
CA PHE A 344 -24.67 -4.96 1.03
C PHE A 344 -24.59 -4.37 -0.39
N THR A 345 -23.55 -4.71 -1.16
CA THR A 345 -23.43 -4.30 -2.58
C THR A 345 -24.64 -4.76 -3.40
N LYS A 346 -25.03 -6.03 -3.27
CA LYS A 346 -26.19 -6.59 -4.00
C LYS A 346 -27.50 -5.85 -3.69
N ILE A 347 -27.69 -5.44 -2.43
CA ILE A 347 -28.86 -4.63 -2.03
C ILE A 347 -28.81 -3.25 -2.70
N GLN A 348 -27.65 -2.57 -2.71
CA GLN A 348 -27.54 -1.25 -3.32
C GLN A 348 -27.79 -1.30 -4.83
N MET A 349 -27.36 -2.38 -5.50
CA MET A 349 -27.70 -2.61 -6.91
C MET A 349 -29.22 -2.82 -7.12
N LYS A 350 -29.89 -3.58 -6.24
CA LYS A 350 -31.38 -3.75 -6.27
C LYS A 350 -32.11 -2.45 -5.99
N ASN A 351 -31.55 -1.58 -5.14
CA ASN A 351 -32.10 -0.25 -4.86
C ASN A 351 -31.83 0.75 -5.98
N ASN A 352 -31.27 0.30 -7.10
CA ASN A 352 -31.00 1.12 -8.27
C ASN A 352 -30.12 2.34 -8.04
N ILE A 353 -29.17 2.27 -7.11
CA ILE A 353 -28.20 3.35 -6.88
C ILE A 353 -27.36 3.59 -8.15
N ASP A 354 -27.25 4.86 -8.58
CA ASP A 354 -26.55 5.22 -9.83
C ASP A 354 -25.05 4.91 -9.79
N VAL A 355 -24.39 5.19 -8.65
CA VAL A 355 -22.95 5.06 -8.48
C VAL A 355 -22.63 4.31 -7.18
N ILE A 356 -21.98 3.16 -7.30
CA ILE A 356 -21.55 2.37 -6.15
C ILE A 356 -20.00 2.35 -6.13
N ILE A 357 -19.42 2.98 -5.13
CA ILE A 357 -17.97 3.10 -4.95
C ILE A 357 -17.50 1.99 -4.01
N ASN A 358 -16.38 1.32 -4.36
CA ASN A 358 -15.86 0.12 -3.70
C ASN A 358 -16.88 -1.02 -3.58
N PRO A 359 -17.58 -1.44 -4.62
CA PRO A 359 -18.50 -2.58 -4.56
C PRO A 359 -17.73 -3.89 -4.34
N TYR A 360 -18.43 -4.90 -3.80
CA TYR A 360 -17.88 -6.24 -3.55
C TYR A 360 -18.75 -7.30 -4.17
N PHE A 361 -18.09 -8.24 -4.86
CA PHE A 361 -18.74 -9.33 -5.57
C PHE A 361 -18.11 -10.67 -5.27
N PHE A 362 -18.92 -11.71 -5.31
CA PHE A 362 -18.48 -13.09 -5.20
C PHE A 362 -19.15 -13.94 -6.27
N GLU A 363 -18.36 -14.77 -6.96
CA GLU A 363 -18.83 -15.79 -7.86
C GLU A 363 -18.54 -17.16 -7.24
N GLU A 364 -19.61 -17.91 -6.93
CA GLU A 364 -19.55 -19.10 -6.07
C GLU A 364 -18.88 -20.31 -6.73
N LYS A 365 -19.13 -20.53 -8.05
CA LYS A 365 -18.67 -21.74 -8.76
C LYS A 365 -17.14 -21.85 -8.83
N MET A 366 -16.44 -20.73 -8.92
CA MET A 366 -14.99 -20.67 -9.04
C MET A 366 -14.33 -20.04 -7.80
N GLY A 367 -15.11 -19.61 -6.83
CA GLY A 367 -14.61 -18.94 -5.62
C GLY A 367 -13.96 -17.57 -5.89
N LEU A 368 -14.50 -16.79 -6.86
CA LEU A 368 -13.89 -15.53 -7.28
C LEU A 368 -14.40 -14.37 -6.44
N TYR A 369 -13.50 -13.66 -5.79
CA TYR A 369 -13.81 -12.46 -5.02
C TYR A 369 -13.24 -11.21 -5.70
N SER A 370 -14.09 -10.22 -5.93
CA SER A 370 -13.77 -9.00 -6.68
C SER A 370 -14.21 -7.75 -5.94
N ASN A 371 -13.36 -6.72 -5.96
CA ASN A 371 -13.66 -5.39 -5.45
C ASN A 371 -13.18 -4.31 -6.45
N PRO A 372 -13.93 -3.99 -7.48
CA PRO A 372 -13.59 -2.91 -8.39
C PRO A 372 -13.65 -1.54 -7.70
N THR A 373 -13.09 -0.53 -8.35
CA THR A 373 -13.07 0.82 -7.78
C THR A 373 -14.46 1.45 -7.74
N VAL A 374 -15.20 1.37 -8.82
CA VAL A 374 -16.57 1.91 -8.92
C VAL A 374 -17.35 1.17 -10.00
N ILE A 375 -18.64 1.02 -9.77
CA ILE A 375 -19.60 0.65 -10.80
C ILE A 375 -20.64 1.75 -10.94
N ILE A 376 -21.04 2.02 -12.17
CA ILE A 376 -21.98 3.09 -12.52
C ILE A 376 -23.05 2.54 -13.42
N LYS A 377 -24.31 2.89 -13.18
CA LYS A 377 -25.41 2.53 -14.07
C LYS A 377 -25.18 3.08 -15.46
N ASN A 378 -25.48 2.27 -16.46
CA ASN A 378 -25.26 2.58 -17.86
C ASN A 378 -25.91 3.90 -18.29
N HIS A 379 -27.13 4.19 -17.85
CA HIS A 379 -27.83 5.44 -18.18
C HIS A 379 -27.24 6.69 -17.47
N SER A 380 -26.51 6.48 -16.36
CA SER A 380 -25.94 7.58 -15.55
C SER A 380 -24.48 7.89 -15.89
N ILE A 381 -23.77 6.96 -16.55
CA ILE A 381 -22.33 7.08 -16.77
C ILE A 381 -21.93 8.27 -17.65
N LYS A 382 -22.74 8.62 -18.68
CA LYS A 382 -22.51 9.78 -19.55
C LYS A 382 -22.59 11.12 -18.82
N LYS A 383 -23.30 11.18 -17.70
CA LYS A 383 -23.34 12.38 -16.85
C LYS A 383 -22.02 12.64 -16.13
N ILE A 384 -21.22 11.59 -15.91
CA ILE A 384 -19.89 11.67 -15.25
C ILE A 384 -18.78 11.68 -16.29
N PHE A 385 -18.91 10.87 -17.36
CA PHE A 385 -17.93 10.70 -18.43
C PHE A 385 -18.61 10.94 -19.80
N PRO A 386 -18.67 12.18 -20.29
CA PRO A 386 -19.44 12.50 -21.49
C PRO A 386 -19.00 11.76 -22.76
N ASN A 387 -17.73 11.45 -22.87
CA ASN A 387 -17.11 10.86 -24.08
C ASN A 387 -17.15 9.32 -24.11
N ILE A 388 -17.95 8.68 -23.24
CA ILE A 388 -18.01 7.22 -23.14
C ILE A 388 -18.99 6.64 -24.15
N ILE A 389 -18.65 5.48 -24.71
CA ILE A 389 -19.54 4.70 -25.58
C ILE A 389 -20.40 3.80 -24.66
N VAL A 390 -21.70 3.96 -24.73
CA VAL A 390 -22.66 3.14 -23.96
C VAL A 390 -23.74 2.61 -24.88
N ASP A 391 -24.24 1.43 -24.59
CA ASP A 391 -25.42 0.84 -25.19
C ASP A 391 -26.68 1.10 -24.32
N ASN A 392 -27.84 0.64 -24.76
CA ASN A 392 -29.11 0.87 -24.05
C ASN A 392 -29.47 -0.20 -23.02
N ARG A 393 -28.52 -1.03 -22.58
CA ARG A 393 -28.77 -2.10 -21.62
C ARG A 393 -28.88 -1.57 -20.20
N ASP A 394 -29.81 -2.07 -19.43
CA ASP A 394 -29.88 -1.81 -17.99
C ASP A 394 -28.89 -2.70 -17.25
N CYS A 395 -27.69 -2.17 -17.05
CA CYS A 395 -26.60 -2.83 -16.35
C CYS A 395 -25.68 -1.80 -15.67
N TYR A 396 -24.80 -2.28 -14.82
CA TYR A 396 -23.68 -1.50 -14.28
C TYR A 396 -22.43 -1.67 -15.12
N ILE A 397 -21.74 -0.57 -15.33
CA ILE A 397 -20.46 -0.49 -16.02
C ILE A 397 -19.35 -0.35 -15.00
N LEU A 398 -18.30 -1.13 -15.16
CA LEU A 398 -17.15 -1.15 -14.28
C LEU A 398 -16.10 -0.16 -14.72
N ILE A 399 -15.60 0.64 -13.77
CA ILE A 399 -14.44 1.50 -13.94
C ILE A 399 -13.45 1.20 -12.83
N ASN A 400 -12.23 0.80 -13.18
CA ASN A 400 -11.14 0.64 -12.25
C ASN A 400 -10.17 1.81 -12.35
N ARG A 401 -9.76 2.31 -11.19
CA ARG A 401 -8.70 3.28 -11.10
C ARG A 401 -7.35 2.58 -10.93
N VAL A 402 -6.35 3.03 -11.68
CA VAL A 402 -4.95 2.65 -11.52
C VAL A 402 -4.11 3.84 -11.08
N ILE A 403 -3.07 3.58 -10.32
CA ILE A 403 -2.28 4.62 -9.67
C ILE A 403 -1.30 5.29 -10.64
N LYS A 404 -0.90 4.56 -11.69
CA LYS A 404 0.08 5.01 -12.67
C LYS A 404 -0.57 5.85 -13.78
N ASN A 405 0.27 6.63 -14.46
CA ASN A 405 -0.14 7.31 -15.69
C ASN A 405 -0.39 6.27 -16.78
N ILE A 406 -1.50 6.44 -17.50
CA ILE A 406 -1.88 5.54 -18.59
C ILE A 406 -1.38 6.10 -19.92
N LYS A 407 -0.65 5.25 -20.67
CA LYS A 407 -0.25 5.56 -22.03
C LYS A 407 -1.31 5.08 -23.03
N TYR A 408 -1.76 5.98 -23.86
CA TYR A 408 -2.65 5.69 -25.00
C TYR A 408 -1.86 5.63 -26.31
N ILE A 409 -2.47 5.00 -27.31
CA ILE A 409 -2.07 4.99 -28.72
C ILE A 409 -3.24 5.51 -29.58
N ASP A 410 -3.06 5.59 -30.88
CA ASP A 410 -4.10 6.01 -31.85
C ASP A 410 -4.77 7.33 -31.46
N LEU A 411 -3.94 8.36 -31.23
CA LEU A 411 -4.38 9.70 -30.84
C LEU A 411 -5.23 9.70 -29.54
N GLY A 412 -4.86 8.84 -28.61
CA GLY A 412 -5.53 8.74 -27.30
C GLY A 412 -6.80 7.90 -27.30
N LYS A 413 -7.09 7.11 -28.35
CA LYS A 413 -8.28 6.27 -28.44
C LYS A 413 -8.12 4.92 -27.74
N ASN A 414 -6.99 4.25 -27.95
CA ASN A 414 -6.75 2.90 -27.45
C ASN A 414 -5.64 2.87 -26.40
N LEU A 415 -5.70 1.90 -25.50
CA LEU A 415 -4.63 1.63 -24.54
C LEU A 415 -3.42 1.02 -25.22
N SER A 416 -2.21 1.48 -24.87
CA SER A 416 -1.00 0.85 -25.35
C SER A 416 -0.84 -0.57 -24.78
N ASN A 417 -0.38 -1.52 -25.59
CA ASN A 417 -0.16 -2.91 -25.17
C ASN A 417 1.24 -3.11 -24.56
N ASN A 418 1.58 -2.31 -23.53
CA ASN A 418 2.82 -2.48 -22.79
C ASN A 418 2.63 -3.45 -21.60
N SER A 419 3.73 -3.89 -20.99
CA SER A 419 3.70 -4.84 -19.88
C SER A 419 2.92 -4.33 -18.67
N ILE A 420 2.91 -3.02 -18.43
CA ILE A 420 2.20 -2.37 -17.33
C ILE A 420 0.69 -2.41 -17.58
N ASN A 421 0.25 -1.96 -18.75
CA ASN A 421 -1.16 -1.97 -19.11
C ASN A 421 -1.73 -3.38 -19.16
N ARG A 422 -0.95 -4.37 -19.61
CA ARG A 422 -1.38 -5.78 -19.64
C ARG A 422 -1.83 -6.28 -18.26
N SER A 423 -1.09 -5.96 -17.21
CA SER A 423 -1.47 -6.33 -15.84
C SER A 423 -2.81 -5.68 -15.43
N TYR A 424 -2.99 -4.41 -15.72
CA TYR A 424 -4.23 -3.70 -15.42
C TYR A 424 -5.41 -4.22 -16.22
N ILE A 425 -5.22 -4.52 -17.50
CA ILE A 425 -6.24 -5.15 -18.37
C ILE A 425 -6.68 -6.49 -17.79
N LEU A 426 -5.76 -7.35 -17.36
CA LEU A 426 -6.10 -8.64 -16.78
C LEU A 426 -6.84 -8.51 -15.44
N LYS A 427 -6.42 -7.60 -14.57
CA LYS A 427 -7.13 -7.31 -13.31
C LYS A 427 -8.54 -6.76 -13.57
N ASN A 428 -8.68 -5.92 -14.56
CA ASN A 428 -9.96 -5.33 -14.95
C ASN A 428 -10.90 -6.39 -15.54
N ASN A 429 -10.38 -7.27 -16.40
CA ASN A 429 -11.14 -8.39 -16.97
C ASN A 429 -11.60 -9.38 -15.90
N PHE A 430 -10.79 -9.61 -14.86
CA PHE A 430 -11.18 -10.41 -13.70
C PHE A 430 -12.40 -9.78 -12.99
N ASP A 431 -12.31 -8.51 -12.62
CA ASP A 431 -13.42 -7.79 -11.97
C ASP A 431 -14.67 -7.75 -12.87
N HIS A 432 -14.49 -7.52 -14.15
CA HIS A 432 -15.58 -7.47 -15.14
C HIS A 432 -16.29 -8.81 -15.30
N PHE A 433 -15.51 -9.91 -15.32
CA PHE A 433 -16.07 -11.26 -15.35
C PHE A 433 -16.96 -11.52 -14.13
N VAL A 434 -16.47 -11.16 -12.93
CA VAL A 434 -17.22 -11.38 -11.69
C VAL A 434 -18.46 -10.48 -11.62
N LEU A 435 -18.36 -9.21 -12.04
CA LEU A 435 -19.53 -8.32 -12.13
C LEU A 435 -20.60 -8.88 -13.05
N ASN A 436 -20.23 -9.34 -14.26
CA ASN A 436 -21.18 -9.90 -15.22
C ASN A 436 -21.86 -11.21 -14.72
N LYS A 437 -21.30 -11.90 -13.73
CA LYS A 437 -21.94 -13.02 -13.05
C LYS A 437 -22.93 -12.59 -11.94
N ASN A 438 -22.85 -11.32 -11.52
CA ASN A 438 -23.67 -10.75 -10.46
C ASN A 438 -24.76 -9.78 -10.96
N GLN A 439 -24.94 -9.64 -12.28
CA GLN A 439 -26.02 -8.83 -12.90
C GLN A 439 -26.70 -9.58 -14.04
N LYS A 440 -27.92 -9.17 -14.41
CA LYS A 440 -28.74 -9.85 -15.45
C LYS A 440 -28.17 -9.62 -16.84
N ASN A 441 -27.85 -8.39 -17.17
CA ASN A 441 -27.41 -7.99 -18.48
C ASN A 441 -25.88 -7.92 -18.53
N ILE A 442 -25.27 -8.53 -19.56
CA ILE A 442 -23.82 -8.54 -19.73
C ILE A 442 -23.38 -7.25 -20.42
N ASN A 443 -22.40 -6.59 -19.85
CA ASN A 443 -21.67 -5.51 -20.50
C ASN A 443 -20.43 -6.09 -21.21
N TYR A 444 -20.09 -5.57 -22.40
CA TYR A 444 -18.93 -6.00 -23.18
C TYR A 444 -17.74 -5.07 -23.04
N HIS A 445 -17.89 -3.95 -22.36
CA HIS A 445 -16.84 -2.97 -22.15
C HIS A 445 -16.67 -2.70 -20.66
N SER A 446 -15.45 -2.54 -20.25
CA SER A 446 -15.08 -1.99 -18.97
C SER A 446 -14.03 -0.90 -19.17
N TYR A 447 -13.79 -0.11 -18.14
CA TYR A 447 -12.94 1.05 -18.31
C TYR A 447 -11.88 1.10 -17.22
N ILE A 448 -10.77 1.74 -17.56
CA ILE A 448 -9.73 2.07 -16.60
C ILE A 448 -9.39 3.56 -16.67
N ILE A 449 -9.10 4.14 -15.52
CA ILE A 449 -8.65 5.53 -15.39
C ILE A 449 -7.32 5.58 -14.66
N GLY A 450 -6.34 6.29 -15.21
CA GLY A 450 -5.04 6.53 -14.59
C GLY A 450 -5.03 7.74 -13.67
N ASN A 451 -3.91 7.96 -13.00
CA ASN A 451 -3.69 9.21 -12.28
C ASN A 451 -3.62 10.39 -13.26
N LYS A 452 -2.81 10.22 -14.29
CA LYS A 452 -2.74 11.06 -15.49
C LYS A 452 -2.78 10.17 -16.72
N TRP A 453 -2.99 10.77 -17.90
CA TRP A 453 -2.91 10.08 -19.17
C TRP A 453 -1.99 10.84 -20.12
N HIS A 454 -1.36 10.11 -21.05
CA HIS A 454 -0.55 10.69 -22.14
C HIS A 454 -0.61 9.84 -23.40
N TYR A 455 -0.40 10.49 -24.54
CA TYR A 455 -0.18 9.87 -25.85
C TYR A 455 0.76 10.72 -26.70
N THR A 456 1.25 10.18 -27.82
CA THR A 456 2.14 10.90 -28.71
C THR A 456 1.42 11.25 -30.02
N GLU A 457 1.45 12.51 -30.42
CA GLU A 457 0.95 13.03 -31.66
C GLU A 457 2.02 13.93 -32.27
N ASP A 458 2.34 13.71 -33.54
CA ASP A 458 3.38 14.47 -34.28
C ASP A 458 4.71 14.65 -33.51
N LYS A 459 5.19 13.57 -32.89
CA LYS A 459 6.39 13.52 -32.01
C LYS A 459 6.28 14.36 -30.73
N LYS A 460 5.16 15.01 -30.47
CA LYS A 460 4.89 15.72 -29.20
C LYS A 460 4.12 14.82 -28.25
N GLN A 461 4.47 14.85 -26.96
CA GLN A 461 3.70 14.19 -25.93
C GLN A 461 2.58 15.11 -25.47
N ILE A 462 1.35 14.61 -25.59
CA ILE A 462 0.14 15.27 -25.07
C ILE A 462 -0.24 14.51 -23.80
N GLU A 463 -0.46 15.22 -22.71
CA GLU A 463 -0.81 14.64 -21.41
C GLU A 463 -1.86 15.48 -20.68
N SER A 464 -2.49 14.85 -19.67
CA SER A 464 -3.44 15.57 -18.82
C SER A 464 -2.69 16.55 -17.89
N GLU A 465 -3.22 17.75 -17.75
CA GLU A 465 -2.67 18.77 -16.84
C GLU A 465 -2.94 18.38 -15.38
N GLU A 466 -4.13 17.91 -15.08
CA GLU A 466 -4.57 17.57 -13.72
C GLU A 466 -4.53 16.05 -13.44
N GLU A 467 -4.36 15.74 -12.16
CA GLU A 467 -4.59 14.38 -11.65
C GLU A 467 -6.08 14.01 -11.65
N ASN A 468 -6.37 12.72 -11.84
CA ASN A 468 -7.73 12.20 -11.96
C ASN A 468 -8.55 12.95 -13.04
N ASP A 469 -7.94 13.25 -14.16
CA ASP A 469 -8.63 13.83 -15.30
C ASP A 469 -9.61 12.79 -15.91
N PHE A 470 -10.90 13.13 -15.90
CA PHE A 470 -12.00 12.27 -16.37
C PHE A 470 -12.30 12.46 -17.87
N SER A 471 -11.52 13.27 -18.59
CA SER A 471 -11.71 13.52 -20.03
C SER A 471 -11.42 12.30 -20.89
N LYS A 472 -10.55 11.39 -20.43
CA LYS A 472 -10.18 10.15 -21.14
C LYS A 472 -10.26 8.92 -20.23
N LEU A 473 -10.92 7.89 -20.74
CA LEU A 473 -11.02 6.56 -20.14
C LEU A 473 -10.41 5.51 -21.08
N GLY A 474 -9.61 4.62 -20.53
CA GLY A 474 -9.12 3.46 -21.27
C GLY A 474 -10.21 2.42 -21.44
N ILE A 475 -10.61 2.15 -22.67
CA ILE A 475 -11.61 1.13 -23.00
C ILE A 475 -10.95 -0.24 -23.01
N ILE A 476 -11.58 -1.20 -22.37
CA ILE A 476 -11.15 -2.61 -22.37
C ILE A 476 -12.31 -3.45 -22.90
N ASN A 477 -12.08 -4.05 -24.05
CA ASN A 477 -13.03 -4.99 -24.64
C ASN A 477 -12.96 -6.33 -23.92
N PHE A 478 -14.12 -6.85 -23.55
CA PHE A 478 -14.24 -8.08 -22.79
C PHE A 478 -14.51 -9.28 -23.71
N SER A 479 -13.58 -10.24 -23.71
CA SER A 479 -13.80 -11.56 -24.31
C SER A 479 -14.11 -12.57 -23.22
N HIS A 480 -15.34 -13.03 -23.12
CA HIS A 480 -15.79 -13.97 -22.11
C HIS A 480 -15.00 -15.29 -22.15
N ARG A 481 -14.71 -15.80 -23.35
CA ARG A 481 -13.98 -17.07 -23.55
C ARG A 481 -12.54 -16.97 -23.08
N GLU A 482 -11.82 -15.95 -23.55
CA GLU A 482 -10.41 -15.75 -23.20
C GLU A 482 -10.23 -15.44 -21.71
N THR A 483 -11.08 -14.57 -21.18
CA THR A 483 -11.06 -14.24 -19.76
C THR A 483 -11.32 -15.46 -18.89
N ARG A 484 -12.31 -16.31 -19.25
CA ARG A 484 -12.61 -17.53 -18.51
C ARG A 484 -11.42 -18.52 -18.54
N GLN A 485 -10.77 -18.69 -19.70
CA GLN A 485 -9.58 -19.53 -19.79
C GLN A 485 -8.41 -19.00 -18.94
N LEU A 486 -8.20 -17.70 -18.96
CA LEU A 486 -7.18 -17.06 -18.12
C LEU A 486 -7.47 -17.27 -16.63
N ILE A 487 -8.69 -17.00 -16.20
CA ILE A 487 -9.12 -17.17 -14.80
C ILE A 487 -8.95 -18.63 -14.37
N TYR A 488 -9.31 -19.58 -15.22
CA TYR A 488 -9.14 -21.01 -14.93
C TYR A 488 -7.65 -21.38 -14.74
N LYS A 489 -6.76 -20.92 -15.63
CA LYS A 489 -5.32 -21.14 -15.50
C LYS A 489 -4.75 -20.48 -14.25
N TYR A 490 -5.17 -19.26 -13.95
CA TYR A 490 -4.77 -18.53 -12.76
C TYR A 490 -5.25 -19.22 -11.48
N ASN A 491 -6.49 -19.70 -11.46
CA ASN A 491 -7.05 -20.43 -10.33
C ASN A 491 -6.24 -21.71 -10.04
N ASN A 492 -5.95 -22.52 -11.05
CA ASN A 492 -5.17 -23.74 -10.88
C ASN A 492 -3.74 -23.43 -10.38
N TRP A 493 -3.11 -22.40 -10.94
CA TRP A 493 -1.79 -21.95 -10.51
C TRP A 493 -1.77 -21.50 -9.04
N LEU A 494 -2.80 -20.77 -8.59
CA LEU A 494 -2.87 -20.29 -7.22
C LEU A 494 -3.25 -21.41 -6.24
N LYS A 495 -4.15 -22.32 -6.64
CA LYS A 495 -4.49 -23.51 -5.84
C LYS A 495 -3.27 -24.40 -5.58
N ASP A 496 -2.46 -24.65 -6.59
CA ASP A 496 -1.20 -25.39 -6.45
C ASP A 496 -0.31 -24.80 -5.35
N ILE A 497 -0.24 -23.47 -5.24
CA ILE A 497 0.56 -22.80 -4.21
C ILE A 497 -0.09 -22.91 -2.82
N ILE A 498 -1.40 -22.65 -2.72
CA ILE A 498 -2.09 -22.56 -1.43
C ILE A 498 -2.25 -23.92 -0.75
N TYR A 499 -2.43 -24.98 -1.53
CA TYR A 499 -2.56 -26.32 -0.95
C TYR A 499 -1.21 -27.00 -0.69
N ASN A 500 -0.11 -26.38 -1.10
CA ASN A 500 1.23 -26.92 -0.88
C ASN A 500 1.91 -26.22 0.30
N ASP A 501 1.75 -26.78 1.49
CA ASP A 501 2.31 -26.27 2.77
C ASP A 501 3.66 -26.95 3.12
N ASP A 502 4.38 -27.49 2.14
CA ASP A 502 5.72 -28.05 2.37
C ASP A 502 6.73 -26.93 2.64
N LYS A 503 7.33 -26.96 3.84
CA LYS A 503 8.34 -25.97 4.30
C LYS A 503 9.52 -25.82 3.32
N TYR A 504 9.90 -26.90 2.65
CA TYR A 504 11.09 -26.97 1.81
C TYR A 504 10.81 -26.80 0.32
N ILE A 505 9.56 -26.62 -0.08
CA ILE A 505 9.18 -26.53 -1.49
C ILE A 505 9.93 -25.45 -2.26
N ILE A 506 10.16 -24.28 -1.63
CA ILE A 506 10.90 -23.17 -2.24
C ILE A 506 12.39 -23.49 -2.48
N PHE A 507 12.91 -24.52 -1.80
CA PHE A 507 14.29 -24.99 -1.99
C PHE A 507 14.37 -26.17 -2.95
N ASN A 508 13.35 -27.03 -3.01
CA ASN A 508 13.42 -28.31 -3.72
C ASN A 508 12.74 -28.26 -5.11
N ASP A 509 11.60 -27.57 -5.23
CA ASP A 509 10.87 -27.46 -6.51
C ASP A 509 11.35 -26.25 -7.31
N ILE A 510 11.83 -26.52 -8.53
CA ILE A 510 12.32 -25.47 -9.43
C ILE A 510 11.23 -24.49 -9.86
N SER A 511 9.96 -24.95 -9.89
CA SER A 511 8.83 -24.08 -10.24
C SER A 511 8.53 -23.03 -9.16
N TYR A 512 9.08 -23.21 -7.94
CA TYR A 512 9.05 -22.26 -6.82
C TYR A 512 10.34 -21.46 -6.69
N SER A 513 11.30 -21.57 -7.59
CA SER A 513 12.49 -20.72 -7.57
C SER A 513 12.09 -19.24 -7.63
N PRO A 514 12.66 -18.37 -6.78
CA PRO A 514 12.32 -16.96 -6.74
C PRO A 514 12.54 -16.26 -8.09
N ASN A 515 11.61 -15.39 -8.49
CA ASN A 515 11.81 -14.52 -9.65
C ASN A 515 12.52 -13.24 -9.19
N TYR A 516 13.82 -13.14 -9.47
CA TYR A 516 14.66 -12.00 -9.07
C TYR A 516 14.50 -10.77 -9.98
N SER A 517 13.98 -10.94 -11.21
CA SER A 517 13.68 -9.82 -12.12
C SER A 517 12.40 -9.05 -11.72
N SER A 518 11.70 -9.49 -10.68
CA SER A 518 10.56 -8.78 -10.14
C SER A 518 11.06 -7.58 -9.31
N ASN A 519 10.82 -6.38 -9.81
CA ASN A 519 11.09 -5.12 -9.10
C ASN A 519 10.09 -4.85 -7.96
N GLU A 520 9.32 -5.83 -7.52
CA GLU A 520 8.42 -5.68 -6.38
C GLU A 520 9.25 -5.75 -5.11
N GLN A 521 9.18 -4.69 -4.33
CA GLN A 521 9.84 -4.61 -3.04
C GLN A 521 9.07 -5.45 -2.03
N SER A 522 9.46 -6.71 -2.00
CA SER A 522 8.91 -7.70 -1.10
C SER A 522 9.58 -7.61 0.27
N GLN A 523 8.81 -7.82 1.34
CA GLN A 523 9.37 -8.05 2.68
C GLN A 523 10.27 -9.30 2.78
N TRP A 524 10.34 -10.09 1.70
CA TRP A 524 11.12 -11.32 1.55
C TRP A 524 12.30 -11.18 0.59
N LEU A 525 12.66 -9.97 0.15
CA LEU A 525 13.65 -9.77 -0.91
C LEU A 525 15.00 -10.43 -0.57
N ASP A 526 15.53 -10.16 0.63
CA ASP A 526 16.82 -10.69 1.08
C ASP A 526 16.77 -12.21 1.25
N PHE A 527 15.66 -12.74 1.76
CA PHE A 527 15.45 -14.17 1.87
C PHE A 527 15.38 -14.85 0.49
N LYS A 528 14.66 -14.29 -0.48
CA LYS A 528 14.63 -14.77 -1.86
C LYS A 528 16.04 -14.78 -2.48
N LYS A 529 16.82 -13.71 -2.24
CA LYS A 529 18.21 -13.62 -2.68
C LYS A 529 19.07 -14.73 -2.06
N SER A 530 18.95 -14.97 -0.77
CA SER A 530 19.69 -16.06 -0.10
C SER A 530 19.36 -17.45 -0.64
N ILE A 531 18.10 -17.70 -1.08
CA ILE A 531 17.70 -18.94 -1.75
C ILE A 531 18.43 -19.09 -3.09
N LEU A 532 18.46 -18.02 -3.89
CA LEU A 532 19.13 -18.03 -5.19
C LEU A 532 20.64 -18.19 -5.05
N GLU A 533 21.26 -17.54 -4.08
CA GLU A 533 22.71 -17.66 -3.78
C GLU A 533 23.07 -19.10 -3.37
N LYS A 534 22.29 -19.74 -2.50
CA LYS A 534 22.50 -21.15 -2.11
C LYS A 534 22.42 -22.11 -3.31
N LYS A 535 21.57 -21.81 -4.28
CA LYS A 535 21.41 -22.62 -5.50
C LYS A 535 22.42 -22.27 -6.58
N ASN A 536 23.19 -21.20 -6.43
CA ASN A 536 23.98 -20.59 -7.52
C ASN A 536 23.10 -20.38 -8.77
N ASP A 537 21.92 -19.83 -8.58
CA ASP A 537 20.87 -19.72 -9.59
C ASP A 537 21.34 -18.86 -10.78
N LEU A 538 20.92 -19.24 -11.97
CA LEU A 538 21.30 -18.57 -13.23
C LEU A 538 20.95 -17.07 -13.26
N VAL A 539 19.88 -16.64 -12.58
CA VAL A 539 19.47 -15.21 -12.60
C VAL A 539 20.44 -14.30 -11.84
N LEU A 540 21.35 -14.84 -11.06
CA LEU A 540 22.37 -14.05 -10.35
C LEU A 540 23.51 -13.63 -11.25
N ILE A 541 23.78 -14.40 -12.33
CA ILE A 541 24.87 -14.05 -13.23
C ILE A 541 24.44 -12.98 -14.23
N TYR A 542 25.33 -12.07 -14.56
CA TYR A 542 25.14 -10.97 -15.48
C TYR A 542 24.37 -11.36 -16.75
N GLY A 543 23.34 -10.60 -17.08
CA GLY A 543 22.60 -10.68 -18.34
C GLY A 543 21.61 -11.85 -18.47
N ILE A 544 21.50 -12.73 -17.48
CA ILE A 544 20.51 -13.81 -17.45
C ILE A 544 19.25 -13.34 -16.71
N GLY A 545 18.18 -13.17 -17.47
CA GLY A 545 16.85 -12.92 -16.89
C GLY A 545 15.98 -14.17 -16.86
N GLU A 546 14.80 -14.08 -16.23
CA GLU A 546 13.85 -15.21 -16.08
C GLU A 546 13.48 -15.91 -17.38
N LYS A 547 13.38 -15.19 -18.50
CA LYS A 547 13.08 -15.76 -19.82
C LYS A 547 14.21 -16.70 -20.28
N THR A 548 15.44 -16.25 -20.16
CA THR A 548 16.63 -17.00 -20.53
C THR A 548 16.86 -18.17 -19.58
N LYS A 549 16.70 -17.97 -18.26
CA LYS A 549 16.74 -19.04 -17.27
C LYS A 549 15.78 -20.17 -17.62
N LYS A 550 14.53 -19.86 -17.98
CA LYS A 550 13.54 -20.89 -18.38
C LYS A 550 13.97 -21.71 -19.59
N LEU A 551 14.75 -21.11 -20.51
CA LEU A 551 15.30 -21.88 -21.64
C LEU A 551 16.40 -22.82 -21.20
N PHE A 552 17.32 -22.40 -20.33
CA PHE A 552 18.32 -23.27 -19.73
C PHE A 552 17.72 -24.39 -18.88
N ASN A 553 16.68 -24.09 -18.09
CA ASN A 553 16.00 -25.06 -17.25
C ASN A 553 15.33 -26.18 -18.07
N LYS A 554 14.92 -25.95 -19.34
CA LYS A 554 14.41 -26.98 -20.25
C LYS A 554 15.49 -27.97 -20.69
N ASP A 555 16.72 -27.55 -20.60
CA ASP A 555 17.90 -28.40 -20.89
C ASP A 555 18.55 -28.91 -19.59
N GLU A 556 17.79 -28.87 -18.47
CA GLU A 556 18.23 -29.34 -17.15
C GLU A 556 19.44 -28.58 -16.58
N ILE A 557 19.71 -27.35 -17.05
CA ILE A 557 20.74 -26.47 -16.54
C ILE A 557 20.11 -25.46 -15.58
N PHE A 558 20.37 -25.61 -14.26
CA PHE A 558 19.71 -24.84 -13.21
C PHE A 558 20.64 -23.87 -12.49
N SER A 559 21.95 -24.06 -12.62
CA SER A 559 22.99 -23.31 -11.91
C SER A 559 24.01 -22.74 -12.88
N TRP A 560 24.54 -21.55 -12.58
CA TRP A 560 25.64 -20.99 -13.37
C TRP A 560 26.97 -21.73 -13.10
N LYS A 561 27.04 -22.58 -12.05
CA LYS A 561 28.17 -23.49 -11.79
C LYS A 561 28.07 -24.81 -12.54
N ASP A 562 26.96 -25.09 -13.24
CA ASP A 562 26.82 -26.30 -14.04
C ASP A 562 27.86 -26.30 -15.18
N PRO A 563 28.66 -27.34 -15.35
CA PRO A 563 29.67 -27.44 -16.43
C PRO A 563 29.05 -27.27 -17.83
N ASN A 564 27.78 -27.64 -18.01
CA ASN A 564 27.05 -27.53 -19.28
C ASN A 564 26.60 -26.07 -19.53
N PHE A 565 26.52 -25.22 -18.54
CA PHE A 565 26.12 -23.83 -18.71
C PHE A 565 27.05 -23.11 -19.68
N LEU A 566 28.35 -23.08 -19.40
CA LEU A 566 29.35 -22.40 -20.25
C LEU A 566 29.47 -23.03 -21.65
N LYS A 567 29.35 -24.35 -21.75
CA LYS A 567 29.37 -25.07 -23.03
C LYS A 567 28.22 -24.70 -23.94
N ASN A 568 27.07 -24.40 -23.37
CA ASN A 568 25.84 -24.14 -24.10
C ASN A 568 25.48 -22.66 -24.29
N ILE A 569 26.13 -21.76 -23.59
CA ILE A 569 25.76 -20.33 -23.52
C ILE A 569 25.68 -19.63 -24.91
N LYS A 570 26.47 -20.06 -25.86
CA LYS A 570 26.53 -19.49 -27.22
C LYS A 570 25.44 -19.99 -28.15
N LYS A 571 24.61 -21.00 -27.78
CA LYS A 571 23.55 -21.51 -28.62
C LYS A 571 22.46 -20.48 -28.82
N ASP A 572 22.04 -20.24 -30.05
CA ASP A 572 21.02 -19.25 -30.43
C ASP A 572 19.69 -19.39 -29.69
N LYS A 573 19.33 -20.65 -29.32
CA LYS A 573 18.09 -20.95 -28.60
C LYS A 573 17.95 -20.22 -27.24
N TYR A 574 19.05 -19.74 -26.64
CA TYR A 574 18.99 -19.00 -25.36
C TYR A 574 18.83 -17.50 -25.54
N ASN A 575 18.85 -16.99 -26.77
CA ASN A 575 18.69 -15.56 -27.10
C ASN A 575 19.67 -14.64 -26.36
N LEU A 576 20.90 -15.10 -26.18
CA LEU A 576 21.98 -14.30 -25.60
C LEU A 576 22.83 -13.74 -26.73
N GLY A 577 22.94 -12.43 -26.85
CA GLY A 577 23.84 -11.81 -27.82
C GLY A 577 25.33 -12.12 -27.52
N ILE A 578 26.16 -12.15 -28.54
CA ILE A 578 27.59 -12.50 -28.47
C ILE A 578 28.33 -11.73 -27.36
N ASN A 579 28.09 -10.44 -27.24
CA ASN A 579 28.73 -9.61 -26.20
C ASN A 579 28.41 -10.08 -24.78
N LYS A 580 27.15 -10.43 -24.51
CA LYS A 580 26.75 -10.97 -23.19
C LYS A 580 27.40 -12.33 -22.91
N CYS A 581 27.42 -13.21 -23.90
CA CYS A 581 28.12 -14.50 -23.78
C CYS A 581 29.60 -14.34 -23.46
N ASN A 582 30.28 -13.40 -24.08
CA ASN A 582 31.70 -13.13 -23.81
C ASN A 582 31.92 -12.56 -22.42
N ILE A 583 31.05 -11.62 -21.95
CA ILE A 583 31.13 -11.08 -20.60
C ILE A 583 30.93 -12.18 -19.55
N ILE A 584 29.91 -13.03 -19.72
CA ILE A 584 29.64 -14.16 -18.79
C ILE A 584 30.82 -15.13 -18.77
N LYS A 585 31.40 -15.46 -19.95
CA LYS A 585 32.59 -16.29 -20.03
C LYS A 585 33.74 -15.68 -19.23
N ASN A 586 34.03 -14.40 -19.44
CA ASN A 586 35.13 -13.70 -18.75
C ASN A 586 34.91 -13.62 -17.24
N ILE A 587 33.64 -13.45 -16.77
CA ILE A 587 33.29 -13.50 -15.34
C ILE A 587 33.63 -14.87 -14.75
N LEU A 588 33.24 -15.96 -15.41
CA LEU A 588 33.50 -17.32 -14.93
C LEU A 588 34.99 -17.68 -14.98
N GLU A 589 35.70 -17.27 -16.02
CA GLU A 589 37.14 -17.50 -16.16
C GLU A 589 37.94 -16.72 -15.09
N LEU A 590 37.58 -15.43 -14.85
CA LEU A 590 38.23 -14.63 -13.80
C LEU A 590 38.06 -15.26 -12.42
N ASN A 591 36.84 -15.75 -12.11
CA ASN A 591 36.55 -16.38 -10.82
C ASN A 591 37.28 -17.69 -10.58
N ASN A 592 37.82 -18.34 -11.65
CA ASN A 592 38.62 -19.56 -11.60
C ASN A 592 40.14 -19.28 -11.60
N THR A 593 40.58 -18.01 -11.51
CA THR A 593 41.99 -17.62 -11.47
C THR A 593 42.32 -16.90 -10.18
N GLU A 594 43.63 -16.70 -9.88
CA GLU A 594 44.08 -15.88 -8.77
C GLU A 594 44.04 -14.35 -9.11
N LYS A 595 43.72 -13.99 -10.34
CA LYS A 595 43.68 -12.59 -10.75
C LYS A 595 42.49 -11.89 -10.19
N LEU A 596 42.61 -10.63 -9.82
CA LEU A 596 41.54 -9.84 -9.21
C LEU A 596 40.79 -9.00 -10.23
N LEU A 597 41.41 -8.70 -11.37
CA LEU A 597 40.82 -7.84 -12.44
C LEU A 597 40.96 -8.49 -13.82
N TYR A 598 39.97 -8.20 -14.68
CA TYR A 598 39.98 -8.50 -16.11
C TYR A 598 39.53 -7.24 -16.88
N PRO A 599 40.05 -6.94 -18.06
CA PRO A 599 41.14 -7.61 -18.78
C PRO A 599 42.52 -7.31 -18.16
N LEU A 600 43.56 -8.04 -18.54
CA LEU A 600 44.92 -7.77 -18.04
C LEU A 600 45.55 -6.49 -18.63
N ILE A 601 45.13 -6.11 -19.84
CA ILE A 601 45.62 -4.93 -20.56
C ILE A 601 44.40 -4.19 -21.10
N LEU A 602 44.30 -2.88 -20.86
CA LEU A 602 43.28 -2.02 -21.45
C LEU A 602 43.71 -1.48 -22.81
N PRO A 603 42.77 -1.29 -23.76
CA PRO A 603 43.02 -0.58 -25.02
C PRO A 603 43.58 0.82 -24.76
N LYS A 604 44.44 1.31 -25.68
CA LYS A 604 45.04 2.64 -25.58
C LYS A 604 43.99 3.76 -25.53
N GLU A 605 42.93 3.64 -26.33
CA GLU A 605 41.83 4.60 -26.32
C GLU A 605 41.14 4.67 -24.97
N THR A 606 40.91 3.53 -24.32
CA THR A 606 40.32 3.47 -22.98
C THR A 606 41.22 4.10 -21.92
N LYS A 607 42.54 3.83 -22.01
CA LYS A 607 43.52 4.48 -21.13
C LYS A 607 43.49 6.00 -21.27
N ASN A 608 43.36 6.50 -22.50
CA ASN A 608 43.28 7.95 -22.76
C ASN A 608 42.05 8.59 -22.13
N VAL A 609 40.86 7.92 -22.22
CA VAL A 609 39.60 8.42 -21.60
C VAL A 609 39.67 8.38 -20.05
N LEU A 610 40.38 7.39 -19.49
CA LEU A 610 40.50 7.24 -18.04
C LEU A 610 41.75 8.00 -17.47
N LYS A 611 42.48 8.75 -18.29
CA LYS A 611 43.63 9.52 -17.86
C LYS A 611 43.26 10.52 -16.75
N LYS A 612 44.19 10.75 -15.82
CA LYS A 612 43.98 11.74 -14.75
C LYS A 612 43.93 13.14 -15.35
N ASN A 613 42.98 13.92 -14.89
CA ASN A 613 42.80 15.32 -15.26
C ASN A 613 43.07 16.23 -14.05
N ASP A 614 43.38 17.49 -14.31
CA ASP A 614 43.68 18.44 -13.24
C ASP A 614 42.49 18.65 -12.31
N LEU A 615 41.29 18.83 -12.85
CA LEU A 615 40.04 19.00 -12.09
C LEU A 615 39.08 17.87 -12.45
N GLU A 616 38.78 17.03 -11.50
CA GLU A 616 37.87 15.90 -11.63
C GLU A 616 36.68 16.04 -10.70
N ILE A 617 35.48 15.86 -11.23
CA ILE A 617 34.21 15.95 -10.51
C ILE A 617 33.48 14.62 -10.66
N PHE A 618 32.94 14.08 -9.57
CA PHE A 618 32.17 12.86 -9.53
C PHE A 618 30.79 13.18 -8.97
N CYS A 619 29.75 13.01 -9.76
CA CYS A 619 28.42 13.41 -9.35
C CYS A 619 27.41 12.26 -9.40
N ASP A 620 26.41 12.38 -8.51
CA ASP A 620 25.27 11.47 -8.41
C ASP A 620 23.99 12.27 -8.11
N PHE A 621 22.90 11.93 -8.81
CA PHE A 621 21.62 12.64 -8.74
C PHE A 621 20.54 11.77 -8.14
N GLU A 622 19.90 12.25 -7.07
CA GLU A 622 18.78 11.58 -6.43
C GLU A 622 17.45 12.17 -6.87
N THR A 623 16.49 11.31 -7.20
CA THR A 623 15.23 11.73 -7.81
C THR A 623 13.99 11.18 -7.11
N LEU A 624 12.94 12.01 -7.06
CA LEU A 624 11.58 11.59 -6.74
C LEU A 624 10.80 11.37 -8.03
N ASN A 625 9.99 10.33 -8.05
CA ASN A 625 9.02 10.15 -9.13
C ASN A 625 7.66 10.76 -8.75
N SER A 626 6.87 11.15 -9.75
CA SER A 626 5.54 11.76 -9.55
C SER A 626 4.53 10.86 -8.82
N PHE A 627 4.85 9.60 -8.61
CA PHE A 627 4.01 8.68 -7.85
C PHE A 627 4.16 8.88 -6.34
N LEU A 628 5.36 9.18 -5.86
CA LEU A 628 5.66 9.37 -4.44
C LEU A 628 5.76 10.86 -4.06
N GLY A 629 6.29 11.69 -4.96
CA GLY A 629 6.35 13.15 -4.85
C GLY A 629 5.19 13.84 -5.59
N LYS A 630 5.21 15.16 -5.63
CA LYS A 630 4.23 15.96 -6.40
C LYS A 630 4.50 15.87 -7.90
N GLU A 631 5.78 15.83 -8.28
CA GLU A 631 6.26 15.80 -9.65
C GLU A 631 7.45 14.84 -9.77
N ASN A 632 7.88 14.56 -11.03
CA ASN A 632 9.20 14.00 -11.26
C ASN A 632 10.23 15.10 -11.02
N LEU A 633 11.13 14.90 -10.08
CA LEU A 633 11.96 15.95 -9.52
C LEU A 633 13.32 15.37 -9.13
N THR A 634 14.40 16.06 -9.51
CA THR A 634 15.70 15.85 -8.91
C THR A 634 15.75 16.66 -7.62
N TYR A 635 15.95 15.99 -6.47
CA TYR A 635 15.91 16.66 -5.18
C TYR A 635 17.27 16.81 -4.50
N LEU A 636 18.29 16.06 -4.99
CA LEU A 636 19.64 16.16 -4.50
C LEU A 636 20.62 15.94 -5.66
N ILE A 637 21.56 16.82 -5.78
CA ILE A 637 22.74 16.69 -6.63
C ILE A 637 23.95 16.73 -5.72
N GLY A 638 24.72 15.66 -5.65
CA GLY A 638 26.01 15.64 -4.98
C GLY A 638 27.15 15.68 -5.95
N MET A 639 28.25 16.27 -5.51
CA MET A 639 29.51 16.27 -6.26
C MET A 639 30.70 16.14 -5.32
N SER A 640 31.52 15.11 -5.52
CA SER A 640 32.89 15.04 -4.99
C SER A 640 33.84 15.55 -6.03
N TYR A 641 34.75 16.45 -5.68
CA TYR A 641 35.74 16.98 -6.62
C TYR A 641 37.13 16.98 -6.06
N LYS A 642 38.09 16.89 -6.96
CA LYS A 642 39.52 16.89 -6.64
C LYS A 642 40.28 17.70 -7.69
N TYR A 643 41.12 18.64 -7.21
CA TYR A 643 42.09 19.33 -8.06
C TYR A 643 43.48 18.75 -7.83
N LYS A 644 44.10 18.17 -8.85
CA LYS A 644 45.40 17.53 -8.83
C LYS A 644 45.56 16.57 -7.64
N ASP A 645 46.46 16.88 -6.69
CA ASP A 645 46.71 16.06 -5.51
C ASP A 645 46.11 16.64 -4.22
N GLU A 646 45.25 17.68 -4.31
CA GLU A 646 44.52 18.21 -3.16
C GLU A 646 43.60 17.14 -2.52
N GLU A 647 43.18 17.41 -1.29
CA GLU A 647 42.18 16.59 -0.62
C GLU A 647 40.82 16.62 -1.37
N ILE A 648 40.09 15.53 -1.30
CA ILE A 648 38.75 15.42 -1.88
C ILE A 648 37.83 16.33 -1.11
N LYS A 649 37.02 17.09 -1.82
CA LYS A 649 35.95 17.93 -1.26
C LYS A 649 34.63 17.43 -1.78
N TYR A 650 33.62 17.43 -0.90
CA TYR A 650 32.25 17.09 -1.25
C TYR A 650 31.35 18.31 -1.07
N GLU A 651 30.51 18.58 -2.04
CA GLU A 651 29.45 19.58 -2.00
C GLU A 651 28.15 18.96 -2.48
N TYR A 652 27.04 19.50 -2.01
CA TYR A 652 25.71 19.03 -2.37
C TYR A 652 24.72 20.18 -2.51
N PHE A 653 23.72 19.96 -3.39
CA PHE A 653 22.64 20.88 -3.66
C PHE A 653 21.34 20.17 -3.40
N PHE A 654 20.65 20.54 -2.34
CA PHE A 654 19.42 19.89 -1.90
C PHE A 654 18.22 20.82 -2.10
N ALA A 655 17.16 20.33 -2.79
CA ALA A 655 15.92 21.06 -2.99
C ALA A 655 15.17 21.23 -1.65
N LYS A 656 15.02 22.47 -1.20
CA LYS A 656 14.38 22.80 0.09
C LYS A 656 12.92 22.37 0.13
N LYS A 657 12.27 22.24 -1.03
CA LYS A 657 10.88 21.79 -1.21
C LYS A 657 10.79 20.84 -2.39
N ASP A 658 9.77 19.99 -2.37
CA ASP A 658 9.46 19.07 -3.47
C ASP A 658 8.68 19.80 -4.59
N ASP A 659 9.29 20.86 -5.17
CA ASP A 659 8.72 21.68 -6.21
C ASP A 659 9.74 22.04 -7.30
N SER A 660 9.24 22.42 -8.49
CA SER A 660 10.06 22.76 -9.66
C SER A 660 10.95 23.99 -9.44
N LYS A 661 10.58 24.89 -8.52
CA LYS A 661 11.41 26.07 -8.21
C LYS A 661 12.68 25.64 -7.46
N SER A 662 12.51 24.78 -6.44
CA SER A 662 13.66 24.28 -5.68
C SER A 662 14.53 23.35 -6.53
N GLU A 663 13.94 22.58 -7.46
CA GLU A 663 14.71 21.81 -8.47
C GLU A 663 15.57 22.73 -9.32
N LYS A 664 15.02 23.86 -9.76
CA LYS A 664 15.77 24.86 -10.54
C LYS A 664 16.95 25.41 -9.75
N GLU A 665 16.72 25.81 -8.50
CA GLU A 665 17.78 26.37 -7.63
C GLU A 665 18.98 25.41 -7.49
N ILE A 666 18.72 24.10 -7.36
CA ILE A 666 19.84 23.13 -7.21
C ILE A 666 20.60 22.91 -8.51
N PHE A 667 19.93 22.93 -9.68
CA PHE A 667 20.62 22.84 -10.97
C PHE A 667 21.42 24.09 -11.25
N ASP A 668 20.85 25.29 -11.02
CA ASP A 668 21.58 26.56 -11.18
C ASP A 668 22.85 26.54 -10.30
N ASN A 669 22.72 26.26 -9.01
CA ASN A 669 23.85 26.21 -8.08
C ASN A 669 24.90 25.17 -8.46
N PHE A 670 24.50 24.00 -8.98
CA PHE A 670 25.42 22.96 -9.41
C PHE A 670 26.23 23.42 -10.63
N ILE A 671 25.60 24.03 -11.63
CA ILE A 671 26.26 24.56 -12.81
C ILE A 671 27.20 25.72 -12.43
N ASP A 672 26.71 26.65 -11.61
CA ASP A 672 27.51 27.81 -11.13
C ASP A 672 28.74 27.33 -10.37
N LYS A 673 28.61 26.25 -9.56
CA LYS A 673 29.76 25.69 -8.83
C LYS A 673 30.81 25.07 -9.74
N ILE A 674 30.42 24.37 -10.80
CA ILE A 674 31.35 23.87 -11.79
C ILE A 674 32.13 25.02 -12.44
N ASN A 675 31.41 26.05 -12.87
CA ASN A 675 32.02 27.24 -13.48
C ASN A 675 32.96 27.97 -12.50
N GLU A 676 32.57 28.11 -11.22
CA GLU A 676 33.41 28.66 -10.14
C GLU A 676 34.73 27.89 -10.00
N LEU A 677 34.67 26.56 -10.01
CA LEU A 677 35.86 25.71 -9.88
C LEU A 677 36.78 25.81 -11.08
N GLU A 678 36.20 25.84 -12.31
CA GLU A 678 37.00 26.01 -13.54
C GLU A 678 37.71 27.35 -13.57
N ILE A 679 37.02 28.42 -13.17
CA ILE A 679 37.64 29.76 -13.06
C ILE A 679 38.71 29.77 -11.99
N LYS A 680 38.41 29.22 -10.80
CA LYS A 680 39.35 29.18 -9.67
C LYS A 680 40.65 28.49 -9.97
N TYR A 681 40.58 27.38 -10.69
CA TYR A 681 41.76 26.54 -10.97
C TYR A 681 42.33 26.76 -12.39
N ASP A 682 41.73 27.67 -13.18
CA ASP A 682 42.10 28.00 -14.52
C ASP A 682 42.29 26.75 -15.44
N CYS A 683 41.27 25.86 -15.36
CA CYS A 683 41.27 24.60 -16.13
C CYS A 683 39.83 24.07 -16.35
N ASN A 684 39.66 23.32 -17.41
CA ASN A 684 38.38 22.63 -17.67
C ASN A 684 38.19 21.45 -16.73
N SER A 685 36.97 21.25 -16.22
CA SER A 685 36.62 20.08 -15.43
C SER A 685 36.23 18.88 -16.31
N ILE A 686 36.41 17.68 -15.77
CA ILE A 686 35.79 16.46 -16.29
C ILE A 686 34.82 15.92 -15.27
N VAL A 687 33.57 15.68 -15.70
CA VAL A 687 32.48 15.24 -14.83
C VAL A 687 32.20 13.75 -15.06
N TYR A 688 32.41 12.94 -14.06
CA TYR A 688 32.17 11.50 -14.07
C TYR A 688 30.84 11.16 -13.39
N CYS A 689 30.12 10.20 -13.93
CA CYS A 689 28.94 9.57 -13.33
C CYS A 689 28.97 8.04 -13.52
N TRP A 690 28.14 7.31 -12.79
CA TRP A 690 28.09 5.84 -12.92
C TRP A 690 27.08 5.33 -13.92
N SER A 691 26.29 6.17 -14.57
CA SER A 691 25.32 5.76 -15.60
C SER A 691 24.91 6.92 -16.49
N LYS A 692 24.08 6.62 -17.51
CA LYS A 692 23.45 7.67 -18.34
C LYS A 692 22.22 8.33 -17.68
N ALA A 693 21.93 8.02 -16.40
CA ALA A 693 20.77 8.56 -15.72
C ALA A 693 20.89 10.08 -15.54
N GLU A 694 22.05 10.55 -15.12
CA GLU A 694 22.37 11.96 -14.89
C GLU A 694 22.19 12.80 -16.17
N PHE A 695 22.65 12.29 -17.32
CA PHE A 695 22.36 12.87 -18.65
C PHE A 695 20.84 12.98 -18.89
N GLY A 696 20.11 11.92 -18.54
CA GLY A 696 18.67 11.86 -18.70
C GLY A 696 17.98 12.90 -17.81
N PHE A 697 18.43 13.06 -16.57
CA PHE A 697 17.86 14.01 -15.62
C PHE A 697 18.12 15.45 -16.06
N LEU A 698 19.36 15.81 -16.43
CA LEU A 698 19.68 17.14 -16.93
C LEU A 698 18.90 17.46 -18.21
N ARG A 699 18.85 16.54 -19.17
CA ARG A 699 18.08 16.72 -20.41
C ARG A 699 16.58 16.92 -20.15
N ASN A 700 16.01 16.16 -19.21
CA ASN A 700 14.60 16.29 -18.84
C ASN A 700 14.33 17.62 -18.13
N PHE A 701 15.24 18.05 -17.26
CA PHE A 701 15.20 19.36 -16.63
C PHE A 701 15.25 20.50 -17.65
N ASN A 702 16.20 20.48 -18.58
CA ASN A 702 16.32 21.47 -19.66
C ASN A 702 15.04 21.55 -20.49
N LYS A 703 14.51 20.39 -20.92
CA LYS A 703 13.27 20.34 -21.69
C LYS A 703 12.06 20.88 -20.93
N LYS A 704 11.96 20.59 -19.62
CA LYS A 704 10.85 21.01 -18.76
C LYS A 704 10.86 22.52 -18.53
N ASN A 705 12.05 23.12 -18.38
CA ASN A 705 12.22 24.50 -17.95
C ASN A 705 12.70 25.42 -19.06
N ASN A 706 12.89 24.91 -20.29
CA ASN A 706 13.39 25.65 -21.45
C ASN A 706 14.78 26.25 -21.22
N TYR A 707 15.70 25.43 -20.63
CA TYR A 707 17.12 25.70 -20.44
C TYR A 707 17.96 24.91 -21.42
N ASP A 708 19.23 25.31 -21.58
CA ASP A 708 20.23 24.68 -22.44
C ASP A 708 21.54 24.44 -21.66
N TYR A 709 21.45 23.92 -20.45
CA TYR A 709 22.65 23.53 -19.69
C TYR A 709 23.31 22.34 -20.36
N SER A 710 24.61 22.42 -20.55
CA SER A 710 25.44 21.36 -21.14
C SER A 710 26.57 20.97 -20.18
N ILE A 711 26.72 19.69 -19.92
CA ILE A 711 27.83 19.11 -19.17
C ILE A 711 28.30 17.89 -19.95
N ASP A 712 29.60 17.81 -20.20
CA ASP A 712 30.21 16.63 -20.81
C ASP A 712 30.46 15.57 -19.73
N PHE A 713 29.46 14.74 -19.50
CA PHE A 713 29.59 13.63 -18.57
C PHE A 713 30.35 12.46 -19.17
N ILE A 714 31.23 11.85 -18.38
CA ILE A 714 31.84 10.57 -18.69
C ILE A 714 31.11 9.46 -17.90
N ASP A 715 30.42 8.57 -18.63
CA ASP A 715 29.72 7.40 -18.04
C ASP A 715 30.73 6.27 -17.78
N LEU A 716 31.13 6.10 -16.52
CA LEU A 716 32.05 5.03 -16.09
C LEU A 716 31.45 3.63 -16.31
N LEU A 717 30.14 3.44 -16.11
CA LEU A 717 29.46 2.16 -16.36
C LEU A 717 29.61 1.73 -17.82
N GLU A 718 29.42 2.67 -18.77
CA GLU A 718 29.55 2.36 -20.19
C GLU A 718 30.99 2.01 -20.56
N ILE A 719 31.98 2.74 -20.04
CA ILE A 719 33.40 2.45 -20.26
C ILE A 719 33.76 1.06 -19.72
N PHE A 720 33.36 0.76 -18.48
CA PHE A 720 33.66 -0.51 -17.84
C PHE A 720 32.99 -1.68 -18.55
N LYS A 721 31.75 -1.51 -18.98
CA LYS A 721 31.02 -2.52 -19.73
C LYS A 721 31.58 -2.75 -21.12
N LYS A 722 31.90 -1.68 -21.85
CA LYS A 722 32.46 -1.75 -23.22
C LYS A 722 33.81 -2.47 -23.22
N ASN A 723 34.64 -2.21 -22.21
CA ASN A 723 35.98 -2.78 -22.08
C ASN A 723 36.01 -4.04 -21.21
N CYS A 724 34.84 -4.50 -20.76
CA CYS A 724 34.71 -5.69 -19.92
C CYS A 724 35.63 -5.65 -18.67
N ILE A 725 35.71 -4.50 -17.99
CA ILE A 725 36.50 -4.36 -16.76
C ILE A 725 35.70 -5.06 -15.63
N LEU A 726 36.19 -6.22 -15.18
CA LEU A 726 35.52 -7.08 -14.23
C LEU A 726 36.37 -7.25 -12.97
N ILE A 727 35.69 -7.42 -11.85
CA ILE A 727 36.28 -7.71 -10.54
C ILE A 727 35.98 -9.18 -10.17
N LYS A 728 36.97 -9.89 -9.61
CA LYS A 728 36.78 -11.24 -9.09
C LYS A 728 35.64 -11.28 -8.06
N ASN A 729 34.88 -12.36 -8.04
CA ASN A 729 33.67 -12.58 -7.23
C ASN A 729 32.46 -11.71 -7.56
N ASN A 730 32.57 -10.77 -8.51
CA ASN A 730 31.40 -10.03 -8.98
C ASN A 730 30.72 -10.73 -10.15
N ILE A 731 29.74 -11.59 -9.85
CA ILE A 731 28.94 -12.29 -10.88
C ILE A 731 27.77 -11.45 -11.41
N TYR A 732 27.40 -10.38 -10.72
CA TYR A 732 26.23 -9.55 -11.04
C TYR A 732 26.46 -8.54 -12.18
N GLY A 733 27.72 -8.25 -12.50
CA GLY A 733 28.09 -7.34 -13.57
C GLY A 733 28.52 -5.95 -13.08
N PHE A 734 28.05 -4.88 -13.74
CA PHE A 734 28.64 -3.56 -13.68
C PHE A 734 27.91 -2.55 -12.77
N GLY A 735 26.90 -2.95 -11.98
CA GLY A 735 26.22 -2.04 -11.06
C GLY A 735 27.16 -1.58 -9.94
N LEU A 736 27.14 -0.27 -9.60
CA LEU A 736 28.05 0.36 -8.64
C LEU A 736 28.15 -0.42 -7.33
N LYS A 737 27.04 -0.76 -6.70
CA LYS A 737 27.01 -1.47 -5.41
C LYS A 737 27.63 -2.87 -5.45
N HIS A 738 27.45 -3.59 -6.54
CA HIS A 738 28.07 -4.89 -6.74
C HIS A 738 29.58 -4.78 -6.96
N TYR A 739 29.98 -3.73 -7.69
CA TYR A 739 31.36 -3.38 -7.92
C TYR A 739 32.06 -3.06 -6.61
N VAL A 740 31.48 -2.13 -5.83
CA VAL A 740 31.99 -1.71 -4.53
C VAL A 740 32.12 -2.89 -3.57
N LYS A 741 31.08 -3.74 -3.48
CA LYS A 741 31.11 -4.92 -2.62
C LYS A 741 32.31 -5.81 -2.93
N SER A 742 32.52 -6.15 -4.21
CA SER A 742 33.62 -7.03 -4.60
C SER A 742 34.99 -6.37 -4.45
N MET A 743 35.12 -5.08 -4.76
CA MET A 743 36.37 -4.35 -4.55
C MET A 743 36.74 -4.22 -3.06
N PHE A 744 35.74 -3.98 -2.21
CA PHE A 744 35.93 -3.90 -0.76
C PHE A 744 36.32 -5.27 -0.16
N GLU A 745 35.69 -6.36 -0.61
CA GLU A 745 36.02 -7.74 -0.19
C GLU A 745 37.49 -8.15 -0.55
N HIS A 746 38.09 -7.45 -1.50
CA HIS A 746 39.48 -7.66 -1.93
C HIS A 746 40.43 -6.55 -1.51
N ASP A 747 40.04 -5.70 -0.54
CA ASP A 747 40.85 -4.57 -0.02
C ASP A 747 41.35 -3.59 -1.10
N MET A 748 40.59 -3.47 -2.22
CA MET A 748 40.94 -2.57 -3.32
C MET A 748 40.50 -1.13 -3.07
N ILE A 749 39.45 -0.94 -2.27
CA ILE A 749 38.88 0.35 -1.85
C ILE A 749 38.60 0.34 -0.35
N LYS A 750 38.50 1.52 0.26
CA LYS A 750 38.27 1.68 1.70
C LYS A 750 36.81 1.97 2.03
N LEU A 751 36.10 2.66 1.14
CA LEU A 751 34.69 3.03 1.34
C LEU A 751 33.75 1.85 1.02
N ASN A 752 32.68 1.74 1.80
CA ASN A 752 31.56 0.82 1.52
C ASN A 752 30.24 1.38 2.05
N TYR A 753 29.13 0.73 1.67
CA TYR A 753 27.75 1.10 2.10
C TYR A 753 27.39 0.54 3.49
N LYS A 754 27.98 1.06 4.56
CA LYS A 754 27.64 0.70 5.95
C LYS A 754 26.69 1.74 6.58
N LEU A 755 25.68 2.20 5.87
CA LEU A 755 24.74 3.23 6.33
C LEU A 755 23.31 2.66 6.46
N GLU A 756 22.48 3.34 7.26
CA GLU A 756 21.04 3.07 7.31
C GLU A 756 20.36 3.33 5.95
N CYS A 757 20.76 4.41 5.25
CA CYS A 757 20.41 4.69 3.87
C CYS A 757 21.49 4.04 2.98
N ASP A 758 21.17 2.90 2.34
CA ASP A 758 22.10 2.12 1.51
C ASP A 758 21.53 1.82 0.12
N SER A 759 20.39 2.46 -0.25
CA SER A 759 19.72 2.21 -1.52
C SER A 759 18.87 3.41 -1.96
N GLY A 760 18.69 3.58 -3.28
CA GLY A 760 17.85 4.62 -3.85
C GLY A 760 16.40 4.61 -3.33
N ASP A 761 15.84 3.43 -3.00
CA ASP A 761 14.51 3.34 -2.38
C ASP A 761 14.50 3.90 -0.96
N LYS A 762 15.56 3.68 -0.20
CA LYS A 762 15.70 4.26 1.14
C LYS A 762 15.96 5.76 1.05
N SER A 763 16.74 6.23 0.05
CA SER A 763 16.96 7.66 -0.17
C SER A 763 15.65 8.40 -0.46
N ILE A 764 14.77 7.83 -1.28
CA ILE A 764 13.42 8.37 -1.53
C ILE A 764 12.61 8.48 -0.22
N ILE A 765 12.64 7.46 0.64
CA ILE A 765 11.92 7.50 1.92
C ILE A 765 12.48 8.56 2.87
N SER A 766 13.79 8.69 2.92
CA SER A 766 14.46 9.72 3.73
C SER A 766 14.08 11.13 3.25
N ALA A 767 14.06 11.36 1.93
CA ALA A 767 13.61 12.62 1.34
C ALA A 767 12.14 12.93 1.69
N LEU A 768 11.24 11.95 1.53
CA LEU A 768 9.82 12.11 1.89
C LEU A 768 9.60 12.37 3.39
N ASN A 769 10.38 11.72 4.26
CA ASN A 769 10.32 11.97 5.71
C ASN A 769 10.81 13.37 6.05
N TYR A 770 11.83 13.86 5.36
CA TYR A 770 12.28 15.25 5.50
C TYR A 770 11.17 16.22 5.05
N TYR A 771 10.66 16.11 3.83
CA TYR A 771 9.64 17.03 3.29
C TYR A 771 8.32 17.02 4.08
N ASN A 772 7.87 15.86 4.55
CA ASN A 772 6.58 15.73 5.24
C ASN A 772 6.66 15.93 6.77
N LYS A 773 7.80 15.64 7.40
CA LYS A 773 7.93 15.61 8.87
C LYS A 773 9.05 16.48 9.40
N ASN A 774 9.82 17.12 8.53
CA ASN A 774 11.00 17.93 8.87
C ASN A 774 12.04 17.14 9.70
N ASN A 775 12.27 15.86 9.34
CA ASN A 775 13.18 15.00 10.05
C ASN A 775 14.63 15.24 9.59
N ILE A 776 15.41 15.92 10.44
CA ILE A 776 16.80 16.32 10.15
C ILE A 776 17.74 15.11 10.11
N ASP A 777 17.52 14.08 10.91
CA ASP A 777 18.39 12.88 10.90
C ASP A 777 18.29 12.15 9.54
N GLU A 778 17.10 12.04 8.98
CA GLU A 778 16.89 11.48 7.65
C GLU A 778 17.54 12.31 6.54
N TYR A 779 17.55 13.64 6.70
CA TYR A 779 18.27 14.54 5.80
C TYR A 779 19.78 14.26 5.79
N TRP A 780 20.43 14.18 6.95
CA TRP A 780 21.85 13.91 7.03
C TRP A 780 22.22 12.49 6.56
N ASN A 781 21.40 11.50 6.81
CA ASN A 781 21.58 10.15 6.29
C ASN A 781 21.57 10.14 4.75
N LEU A 782 20.71 10.96 4.15
CA LEU A 782 20.63 11.12 2.71
C LEU A 782 21.88 11.78 2.11
N ILE A 783 22.34 12.87 2.73
CA ILE A 783 23.57 13.58 2.28
C ILE A 783 24.78 12.65 2.37
N LYS A 784 24.96 11.92 3.46
CA LYS A 784 26.05 10.96 3.62
C LYS A 784 25.98 9.81 2.61
N TYR A 785 24.78 9.33 2.29
CA TYR A 785 24.62 8.30 1.27
C TYR A 785 25.10 8.79 -0.09
N ASN A 786 24.66 9.97 -0.51
CA ASN A 786 25.06 10.58 -1.79
C ASN A 786 26.55 10.95 -1.83
N GLU A 787 27.14 11.40 -0.69
CA GLU A 787 28.58 11.64 -0.57
C GLU A 787 29.39 10.37 -0.86
N ILE A 788 28.92 9.22 -0.33
CA ILE A 788 29.56 7.93 -0.60
C ILE A 788 29.44 7.58 -2.08
N ASP A 789 28.26 7.70 -2.70
CA ASP A 789 28.04 7.39 -4.11
C ASP A 789 28.97 8.22 -5.01
N CYS A 790 29.18 9.50 -4.70
CA CYS A 790 30.11 10.36 -5.42
C CYS A 790 31.59 9.99 -5.17
N THR A 791 32.00 9.84 -3.91
CA THR A 791 33.41 9.67 -3.52
C THR A 791 33.94 8.30 -3.90
N ILE A 792 33.09 7.26 -3.82
CA ILE A 792 33.49 5.89 -4.12
C ILE A 792 33.86 5.69 -5.60
N MET A 793 33.25 6.47 -6.52
CA MET A 793 33.62 6.46 -7.94
C MET A 793 35.08 6.90 -8.15
N LEU A 794 35.53 7.88 -7.38
CA LEU A 794 36.92 8.33 -7.42
C LEU A 794 37.86 7.24 -6.86
N GLU A 795 37.55 6.56 -5.77
CA GLU A 795 38.36 5.46 -5.25
C GLU A 795 38.47 4.33 -6.28
N ILE A 796 37.35 3.94 -6.89
CA ILE A 796 37.31 2.91 -7.95
C ILE A 796 38.24 3.34 -9.10
N LEU A 797 38.06 4.57 -9.62
CA LEU A 797 38.83 5.04 -10.76
C LEU A 797 40.32 5.16 -10.43
N THR A 798 40.67 5.61 -9.24
CA THR A 798 42.04 5.67 -8.74
C THR A 798 42.69 4.30 -8.69
N TYR A 799 41.98 3.28 -8.17
CA TYR A 799 42.48 1.91 -8.15
C TYR A 799 42.71 1.36 -9.56
N ILE A 800 41.76 1.56 -10.47
CA ILE A 800 41.84 1.13 -11.88
C ILE A 800 43.03 1.78 -12.56
N ARG A 801 43.26 3.09 -12.38
CA ARG A 801 44.42 3.81 -12.94
C ARG A 801 45.74 3.24 -12.44
N ASN A 802 45.86 3.03 -11.15
CA ASN A 802 47.06 2.45 -10.53
C ASN A 802 47.37 1.05 -11.07
N TYR A 803 46.36 0.19 -11.15
CA TYR A 803 46.50 -1.18 -11.64
C TYR A 803 46.93 -1.25 -13.09
N TYR A 804 46.37 -0.42 -13.97
CA TYR A 804 46.69 -0.39 -15.41
C TYR A 804 47.83 0.60 -15.76
N LYS A 805 48.43 1.25 -14.77
CA LYS A 805 49.49 2.27 -14.93
C LYS A 805 49.04 3.36 -15.94
N ILE A 806 47.93 4.00 -15.63
CA ILE A 806 47.36 5.12 -16.39
C ILE A 806 47.74 6.41 -15.66
N ASN A 807 48.63 7.19 -16.27
CA ASN A 807 49.11 8.47 -15.77
C ASN A 807 48.23 9.62 -16.26
#